data_15818b7d210cac2ec92a2f2dd75a85ad
#
_entry.id   15818b7d210cac2ec92a2f2dd75a85ad
#
_cell.length_a   1.000
_cell.length_b   1.000
_cell.length_c   1.000
_cell.angle_alpha   90.00
_cell.angle_beta   90.00
_cell.angle_gamma   90.00
#
_symmetry.space_group_name_H-M   'P 1'
#
loop_
_entity.id
_entity.type
_entity.pdbx_description
1 polymer ?
#
loop_
_entity_poly.entity_id
_entity_poly.type
_entity_poly.pdbx_seq_one_letter_code
_entity_poly.pdbx_strand_id
1 'polypeptide(L)'
;AQNESTLEDEDCRTSDWLELFNSTANSINLGGWYLTDDPEEPAKWRLPDLPLDANERTIIFASNQDRTEGELHTDFRLNRNGGYLALIQPDGVTVASSYLYPSQIADISYGTLGLEQSQGSFRNPTPGDPNVAPQGTYLLEKVAFSHESQVITGQLNLTLTTPVPGTTIRYTTDVTSSNPTWRTYNRPISIRETTRVTARLEQAGKEPGPLRDRTFIKLGSGMENVRSNLPLIIVDSFRRNLDGESSANSQNPKRPVHGIFIDVDSDSGLASPTDLPDFEGRGGMRVRGQTSSGFAKKQYSFETWDSEGEDKDVSIFGFPEESDWVIHAPYSDKSLMRNKIVYETSLEMGYPAVRTRFCELYLNTNGGDVSAADYRGVYVFMEKIKRNSDRVNIKQLEKCDNDQPSITGGYIFKKDKGQSVDVTFNTKREGHSLAFVEPDQPTQAQKTWLDSHLDRFEDTLWGSRFDHPTRGYRNFIDVKSFIDTHIWVELYKNIDGYRLSSYFYKDRGRKIVASPVWDYNLSLGNADYLQGEFPNGWYYTQLSSNAYPWYNRLFLDPEFVIQYWDRWFELREGIFDTGAMMARIDNHTAKLNAPARRNFQRWRILGNHLWPNAQVWTPPSPLPGSDRNLAGARNRRSYRDEIDWMKGWLTARLDWIDTQRDNPPVFSRDGGIISGVASLLISNPNTRRGQIYYTTDG
;
A
#
# COMPACT_ATOMS: atom_id res chain seq x y z
N ALA A 1 7.77 20.81 -15.07
CA ALA A 1 7.49 20.06 -13.84
C ALA A 1 5.98 19.96 -13.61
N GLN A 2 5.36 18.99 -14.09
CA GLN A 2 3.93 18.60 -14.05
C GLN A 2 3.39 18.38 -15.47
N ASN A 3 3.98 17.43 -16.15
CA ASN A 3 3.51 16.95 -17.44
C ASN A 3 2.48 15.83 -17.20
N GLU A 4 1.22 16.10 -17.49
CA GLU A 4 0.14 15.12 -17.31
C GLU A 4 -0.32 14.52 -18.64
N SER A 5 -0.23 15.30 -19.74
CA SER A 5 -0.75 14.89 -21.04
C SER A 5 -0.02 15.49 -22.26
N THR A 6 0.96 16.36 -22.05
CA THR A 6 1.59 17.11 -23.18
C THR A 6 2.53 16.23 -23.99
N LEU A 7 3.36 15.42 -23.33
CA LEU A 7 4.41 14.63 -23.95
C LEU A 7 4.60 13.31 -23.21
N GLU A 8 4.59 12.21 -23.94
CA GLU A 8 4.96 10.88 -23.41
C GLU A 8 6.41 10.58 -23.81
N ASP A 9 7.16 9.96 -22.90
CA ASP A 9 8.49 9.40 -23.18
C ASP A 9 8.41 8.03 -23.86
N GLU A 10 9.55 7.44 -24.21
CA GLU A 10 9.63 6.14 -24.89
C GLU A 10 9.03 4.98 -24.08
N ASP A 11 8.86 5.16 -22.77
CA ASP A 11 8.20 4.21 -21.88
C ASP A 11 6.67 4.47 -21.77
N CYS A 12 6.13 5.41 -22.57
CA CYS A 12 4.74 5.88 -22.51
C CYS A 12 4.34 6.49 -21.17
N ARG A 13 5.27 7.19 -20.53
CA ARG A 13 5.04 7.96 -19.31
C ARG A 13 5.00 9.44 -19.61
N THR A 14 4.17 10.15 -18.92
CA THR A 14 4.15 11.62 -18.95
C THR A 14 5.17 12.17 -17.94
N SER A 15 6.44 11.83 -18.15
CA SER A 15 7.54 12.32 -17.30
C SER A 15 7.70 13.84 -17.47
N ASP A 16 8.12 14.52 -16.41
CA ASP A 16 8.54 15.93 -16.53
C ASP A 16 9.67 16.06 -17.54
N TRP A 17 9.69 17.16 -18.27
CA TRP A 17 10.67 17.37 -19.33
C TRP A 17 11.27 18.78 -19.30
N LEU A 18 12.45 18.89 -19.83
CA LEU A 18 13.12 20.15 -20.14
C LEU A 18 13.61 20.14 -21.60
N GLU A 19 13.82 21.31 -22.17
CA GLU A 19 14.30 21.48 -23.53
C GLU A 19 15.59 22.30 -23.52
N LEU A 20 16.61 21.80 -24.18
CA LEU A 20 17.82 22.54 -24.48
C LEU A 20 17.75 23.06 -25.91
N PHE A 21 18.15 24.34 -26.10
CA PHE A 21 18.14 25.00 -27.39
C PHE A 21 19.55 25.55 -27.73
N ASN A 22 20.11 25.14 -28.86
CA ASN A 22 21.33 25.72 -29.39
C ASN A 22 21.01 27.04 -30.13
N SER A 23 21.14 28.16 -29.43
CA SER A 23 20.89 29.49 -30.03
C SER A 23 22.03 30.04 -30.86
N THR A 24 23.10 29.26 -31.06
CA THR A 24 24.27 29.69 -31.83
C THR A 24 24.13 29.40 -33.32
N ALA A 25 24.96 30.02 -34.14
CA ALA A 25 25.01 29.77 -35.59
C ALA A 25 25.84 28.54 -35.96
N ASN A 26 26.42 27.84 -34.98
CA ASN A 26 27.28 26.67 -35.21
C ASN A 26 26.75 25.46 -34.45
N SER A 27 27.06 24.26 -34.94
CA SER A 27 26.82 23.03 -34.18
C SER A 27 27.69 23.03 -32.92
N ILE A 28 27.13 22.60 -31.81
CA ILE A 28 27.78 22.41 -30.51
C ILE A 28 27.60 20.97 -30.03
N ASN A 29 28.54 20.46 -29.25
CA ASN A 29 28.40 19.18 -28.61
C ASN A 29 28.34 19.38 -27.11
N LEU A 30 27.24 18.93 -26.48
CA LEU A 30 27.05 19.01 -25.04
C LEU A 30 27.61 17.79 -24.29
N GLY A 31 28.35 16.91 -24.97
CA GLY A 31 29.02 15.78 -24.32
C GLY A 31 29.94 16.23 -23.16
N GLY A 32 29.70 15.68 -21.99
CA GLY A 32 30.45 16.03 -20.77
C GLY A 32 30.01 17.26 -20.02
N TRP A 33 28.96 17.97 -20.47
CA TRP A 33 28.28 19.00 -19.73
C TRP A 33 27.40 18.34 -18.62
N TYR A 34 26.84 19.17 -17.72
CA TYR A 34 25.98 18.64 -16.63
C TYR A 34 24.66 19.41 -16.57
N LEU A 35 23.62 18.70 -16.15
CA LEU A 35 22.36 19.27 -15.71
C LEU A 35 22.20 19.07 -14.21
N THR A 36 21.67 20.08 -13.54
CA THR A 36 21.40 20.02 -12.09
C THR A 36 20.15 20.79 -11.72
N ASP A 37 19.40 20.25 -10.75
CA ASP A 37 18.29 20.90 -10.05
C ASP A 37 18.71 21.43 -8.66
N ASP A 38 19.99 21.28 -8.30
CA ASP A 38 20.56 21.68 -7.01
C ASP A 38 21.78 22.59 -7.21
N PRO A 39 21.74 23.86 -6.76
CA PRO A 39 22.88 24.76 -6.87
C PRO A 39 24.10 24.33 -6.04
N GLU A 40 23.92 23.50 -4.99
CA GLU A 40 25.01 22.95 -4.17
C GLU A 40 25.72 21.77 -4.85
N GLU A 41 25.07 21.16 -5.86
CA GLU A 41 25.58 20.00 -6.61
C GLU A 41 25.64 20.28 -8.11
N PRO A 42 26.52 21.17 -8.60
CA PRO A 42 26.51 21.62 -10.00
C PRO A 42 26.85 20.51 -11.02
N ALA A 43 27.63 19.50 -10.64
CA ALA A 43 28.02 18.38 -11.52
C ALA A 43 27.12 17.13 -11.32
N LYS A 44 25.82 17.32 -11.11
CA LYS A 44 24.90 16.26 -10.70
C LYS A 44 24.71 15.22 -11.81
N TRP A 45 24.12 15.55 -12.92
CA TRP A 45 23.86 14.62 -14.02
C TRP A 45 24.66 14.98 -15.26
N ARG A 46 25.49 14.04 -15.72
CA ARG A 46 26.41 14.25 -16.87
C ARG A 46 25.75 13.90 -18.16
N LEU A 47 25.72 14.86 -19.12
CA LEU A 47 25.22 14.64 -20.46
C LEU A 47 26.15 13.68 -21.26
N PRO A 48 25.58 12.71 -21.99
CA PRO A 48 26.32 11.89 -22.95
C PRO A 48 26.81 12.72 -24.16
N ASP A 49 27.43 12.08 -25.12
CA ASP A 49 27.76 12.72 -26.40
C ASP A 49 26.46 13.18 -27.08
N LEU A 50 26.24 14.48 -27.13
CA LEU A 50 24.98 15.11 -27.57
C LEU A 50 25.29 16.28 -28.52
N PRO A 51 25.49 16.02 -29.84
CA PRO A 51 25.61 17.08 -30.81
C PRO A 51 24.26 17.75 -31.06
N LEU A 52 24.26 19.09 -31.11
CA LEU A 52 23.11 19.91 -31.47
C LEU A 52 23.49 20.85 -32.60
N ASP A 53 22.80 20.78 -33.71
CA ASP A 53 23.02 21.69 -34.83
C ASP A 53 22.58 23.12 -34.52
N ALA A 54 22.95 24.07 -35.36
CA ALA A 54 22.54 25.47 -35.20
C ALA A 54 21.00 25.58 -35.16
N ASN A 55 20.45 26.22 -34.14
CA ASN A 55 19.00 26.36 -33.88
C ASN A 55 18.25 25.04 -33.58
N GLU A 56 18.95 23.97 -33.30
CA GLU A 56 18.33 22.71 -32.89
C GLU A 56 17.89 22.70 -31.42
N ARG A 57 16.86 21.92 -31.13
CA ARG A 57 16.32 21.66 -29.83
C ARG A 57 16.40 20.18 -29.52
N THR A 58 16.61 19.87 -28.25
CA THR A 58 16.52 18.51 -27.75
C THR A 58 15.72 18.47 -26.43
N ILE A 59 14.95 17.44 -26.28
CA ILE A 59 14.14 17.17 -25.06
C ILE A 59 14.90 16.21 -24.17
N ILE A 60 14.87 16.45 -22.86
CA ILE A 60 15.41 15.58 -21.83
C ILE A 60 14.35 15.41 -20.77
N PHE A 61 14.03 14.18 -20.42
CA PHE A 61 13.05 13.87 -19.39
C PHE A 61 13.66 13.92 -17.99
N ALA A 62 13.04 14.67 -17.09
CA ALA A 62 13.44 14.76 -15.68
C ALA A 62 12.68 13.71 -14.87
N SER A 63 13.01 12.44 -15.05
CA SER A 63 12.24 11.29 -14.57
C SER A 63 12.88 10.53 -13.42
N ASN A 64 14.13 10.87 -13.03
CA ASN A 64 14.93 10.11 -12.05
C ASN A 64 15.25 8.67 -12.50
N GLN A 65 15.36 8.43 -13.80
CA GLN A 65 15.69 7.10 -14.34
C GLN A 65 17.18 6.92 -14.65
N ASP A 66 17.97 8.03 -14.70
CA ASP A 66 19.40 8.02 -15.00
C ASP A 66 19.73 7.23 -16.30
N ARG A 67 19.08 7.61 -17.42
CA ARG A 67 19.23 6.94 -18.71
C ARG A 67 19.94 7.84 -19.70
N THR A 68 21.00 7.34 -20.34
CA THR A 68 21.81 8.06 -21.31
C THR A 68 21.79 7.45 -22.71
N GLU A 69 20.99 6.38 -22.92
CA GLU A 69 20.75 5.72 -24.20
C GLU A 69 19.27 5.81 -24.54
N GLY A 70 18.92 6.02 -25.84
CA GLY A 70 17.55 6.30 -26.25
C GLY A 70 17.17 7.75 -25.96
N GLU A 71 15.93 7.97 -25.49
CA GLU A 71 15.56 9.26 -24.91
C GLU A 71 16.33 9.48 -23.60
N LEU A 72 16.76 10.72 -23.39
CA LEU A 72 17.59 11.06 -22.24
C LEU A 72 16.73 11.30 -21.00
N HIS A 73 17.12 10.69 -19.88
CA HIS A 73 16.43 10.82 -18.62
C HIS A 73 17.41 11.17 -17.51
N THR A 74 17.16 12.27 -16.79
CA THR A 74 18.03 12.70 -15.69
C THR A 74 17.90 11.76 -14.47
N ASP A 75 18.83 11.89 -13.53
CA ASP A 75 18.83 11.25 -12.20
C ASP A 75 18.05 12.05 -11.13
N PHE A 76 17.28 13.07 -11.56
CA PHE A 76 16.43 13.89 -10.71
C PHE A 76 15.07 14.15 -11.37
N ARG A 77 14.14 14.71 -10.58
CA ARG A 77 12.83 15.20 -11.02
C ARG A 77 12.71 16.69 -10.76
N LEU A 78 11.93 17.38 -11.57
CA LEU A 78 11.64 18.79 -11.35
C LEU A 78 10.56 18.96 -10.25
N ASN A 79 10.78 19.91 -9.33
CA ASN A 79 9.81 20.17 -8.27
C ASN A 79 8.68 21.07 -8.79
N ARG A 80 7.43 20.55 -8.75
CA ARG A 80 6.22 21.31 -9.16
C ARG A 80 6.00 22.62 -8.41
N ASN A 81 6.53 22.77 -7.19
CA ASN A 81 6.40 24.00 -6.39
C ASN A 81 7.41 25.08 -6.76
N GLY A 82 8.18 24.88 -7.82
CA GLY A 82 9.27 25.74 -8.24
C GLY A 82 10.62 25.21 -7.76
N GLY A 83 11.68 25.66 -8.40
CA GLY A 83 13.03 25.19 -8.08
C GLY A 83 14.10 25.84 -8.94
N TYR A 84 15.29 25.28 -8.86
CA TYR A 84 16.46 25.63 -9.65
C TYR A 84 16.65 24.60 -10.78
N LEU A 85 17.14 25.05 -11.93
CA LEU A 85 17.58 24.19 -13.03
C LEU A 85 18.74 24.89 -13.74
N ALA A 86 19.86 24.19 -13.93
CA ALA A 86 21.01 24.77 -14.63
C ALA A 86 21.71 23.80 -15.58
N LEU A 87 22.27 24.37 -16.65
CA LEU A 87 23.22 23.73 -17.55
C LEU A 87 24.64 24.22 -17.18
N ILE A 88 25.51 23.27 -16.84
CA ILE A 88 26.86 23.52 -16.35
C ILE A 88 27.88 23.05 -17.39
N GLN A 89 28.97 23.83 -17.56
CA GLN A 89 30.05 23.48 -18.50
C GLN A 89 30.83 22.23 -18.04
N PRO A 90 31.65 21.63 -18.92
CA PRO A 90 32.42 20.43 -18.60
C PRO A 90 33.42 20.56 -17.42
N ASP A 91 33.72 21.79 -16.99
CA ASP A 91 34.54 22.05 -15.80
C ASP A 91 33.82 21.71 -14.49
N GLY A 92 32.51 21.43 -14.56
CA GLY A 92 31.67 21.04 -13.39
C GLY A 92 31.30 22.19 -12.46
N VAL A 93 31.63 23.44 -12.81
CA VAL A 93 31.36 24.61 -11.91
C VAL A 93 30.80 25.83 -12.67
N THR A 94 31.14 26.02 -13.95
CA THR A 94 30.71 27.19 -14.69
C THR A 94 29.28 27.05 -15.19
N VAL A 95 28.39 27.92 -14.73
CA VAL A 95 26.98 27.95 -15.13
C VAL A 95 26.88 28.59 -16.51
N ALA A 96 26.39 27.85 -17.50
CA ALA A 96 26.14 28.35 -18.85
C ALA A 96 24.75 28.96 -19.00
N SER A 97 23.75 28.34 -18.37
CA SER A 97 22.38 28.82 -18.33
C SER A 97 21.70 28.33 -17.05
N SER A 98 20.81 29.12 -16.47
CA SER A 98 20.06 28.71 -15.31
C SER A 98 18.69 29.35 -15.23
N TYR A 99 17.78 28.65 -14.56
CA TYR A 99 16.43 29.10 -14.25
C TYR A 99 16.15 28.96 -12.75
N LEU A 100 15.56 30.00 -12.17
CA LEU A 100 14.75 29.88 -10.97
C LEU A 100 13.29 29.82 -11.45
N TYR A 101 12.80 28.61 -11.69
CA TYR A 101 11.45 28.47 -12.21
C TYR A 101 10.43 28.53 -11.06
N PRO A 102 9.26 29.17 -11.29
CA PRO A 102 8.21 29.27 -10.28
C PRO A 102 7.41 27.98 -10.15
N SER A 103 6.42 27.96 -9.24
CA SER A 103 5.44 26.87 -9.17
C SER A 103 4.84 26.61 -10.53
N GLN A 104 4.77 25.34 -10.91
CA GLN A 104 4.28 24.90 -12.22
C GLN A 104 2.79 24.58 -12.15
N ILE A 105 2.13 24.66 -13.27
CA ILE A 105 0.73 24.28 -13.49
C ILE A 105 0.75 23.12 -14.49
N ALA A 106 -0.13 22.14 -14.30
CA ALA A 106 -0.21 20.98 -15.18
C ALA A 106 -0.33 21.37 -16.66
N ASP A 107 0.48 20.76 -17.50
CA ASP A 107 0.53 20.97 -18.95
C ASP A 107 0.71 22.42 -19.40
N ILE A 108 1.31 23.26 -18.55
CA ILE A 108 1.74 24.62 -18.88
C ILE A 108 3.27 24.66 -18.74
N SER A 109 3.99 24.85 -19.84
CA SER A 109 5.43 24.94 -19.80
C SER A 109 5.91 26.33 -19.36
N TYR A 110 7.11 26.39 -18.78
CA TYR A 110 7.78 27.63 -18.41
C TYR A 110 9.14 27.71 -19.10
N GLY A 111 9.44 28.82 -19.75
CA GLY A 111 10.66 28.94 -20.52
C GLY A 111 10.88 30.34 -21.09
N THR A 112 11.72 30.46 -22.12
CA THR A 112 12.05 31.73 -22.81
C THR A 112 11.32 31.84 -24.15
N LEU A 113 10.92 33.06 -24.49
CA LEU A 113 10.41 33.44 -25.79
C LEU A 113 11.52 34.04 -26.66
N GLY A 114 11.92 33.31 -27.72
CA GLY A 114 12.93 33.75 -28.64
C GLY A 114 14.31 34.00 -27.99
N LEU A 115 15.17 34.74 -28.72
CA LEU A 115 16.52 35.08 -28.25
C LEU A 115 16.55 36.22 -27.22
N GLU A 116 15.45 36.95 -27.05
CA GLU A 116 15.33 38.08 -26.09
C GLU A 116 15.23 37.66 -24.62
N GLN A 117 15.23 36.35 -24.38
CA GLN A 117 15.24 35.75 -23.03
C GLN A 117 14.10 36.22 -22.10
N SER A 118 13.00 36.71 -22.64
CA SER A 118 11.83 36.97 -21.80
C SER A 118 11.23 35.65 -21.33
N GLN A 119 11.24 35.43 -20.00
CA GLN A 119 10.70 34.22 -19.38
C GLN A 119 9.19 34.35 -19.18
N GLY A 120 8.47 33.23 -19.35
CA GLY A 120 7.02 33.20 -19.17
C GLY A 120 6.44 31.81 -19.26
N SER A 121 5.14 31.73 -18.97
CA SER A 121 4.38 30.49 -19.04
C SER A 121 3.66 30.36 -20.38
N PHE A 122 3.68 29.17 -20.95
CA PHE A 122 3.08 28.84 -22.25
C PHE A 122 1.97 27.83 -22.06
N ARG A 123 0.74 28.24 -22.32
CA ARG A 123 -0.47 27.40 -22.17
C ARG A 123 -0.48 26.22 -23.15
N ASN A 124 0.10 26.41 -24.30
CA ASN A 124 0.27 25.35 -25.30
C ASN A 124 1.76 25.08 -25.42
N PRO A 125 2.29 24.12 -24.67
CA PRO A 125 3.68 23.70 -24.80
C PRO A 125 4.00 23.26 -26.24
N THR A 126 5.21 23.56 -26.70
CA THR A 126 5.68 23.21 -28.05
C THR A 126 6.98 22.42 -27.96
N PRO A 127 6.97 21.20 -27.41
CA PRO A 127 8.19 20.40 -27.26
C PRO A 127 8.82 20.13 -28.63
N GLY A 128 10.12 20.46 -28.76
CA GLY A 128 10.87 20.36 -30.01
C GLY A 128 10.73 21.55 -30.96
N ASP A 129 9.74 22.41 -30.77
CA ASP A 129 9.44 23.57 -31.59
C ASP A 129 9.64 24.90 -30.86
N PRO A 130 9.84 26.03 -31.58
CA PRO A 130 9.95 27.35 -30.98
C PRO A 130 8.71 27.71 -30.12
N ASN A 131 8.95 28.21 -28.92
CA ASN A 131 7.88 28.76 -28.10
C ASN A 131 7.15 29.91 -28.81
N VAL A 132 5.83 29.87 -28.78
CA VAL A 132 5.01 31.01 -29.30
C VAL A 132 4.71 31.96 -28.12
N ALA A 133 4.28 33.20 -28.46
CA ALA A 133 4.02 34.23 -27.46
C ALA A 133 3.14 33.70 -26.28
N PRO A 134 3.47 34.07 -25.04
CA PRO A 134 2.72 33.61 -23.89
C PRO A 134 1.22 33.95 -24.03
N GLN A 135 0.36 32.96 -23.90
CA GLN A 135 -1.09 33.17 -23.90
C GLN A 135 -1.59 33.34 -22.46
N GLY A 136 -1.39 34.50 -21.92
CA GLY A 136 -1.83 34.87 -20.57
C GLY A 136 -0.68 35.12 -19.61
N THR A 137 -0.90 36.02 -18.69
CA THR A 137 0.01 36.30 -17.58
C THR A 137 -0.57 35.57 -16.36
N TYR A 138 0.17 34.63 -15.82
CA TYR A 138 -0.24 33.84 -14.65
C TYR A 138 0.29 34.47 -13.36
N LEU A 139 -0.48 34.38 -12.29
CA LEU A 139 0.02 34.61 -10.93
C LEU A 139 0.54 33.28 -10.42
N LEU A 140 1.83 33.19 -10.15
CA LEU A 140 2.47 31.92 -9.76
C LEU A 140 2.69 31.83 -8.24
N GLU A 141 2.65 32.96 -7.54
CA GLU A 141 2.83 33.02 -6.10
C GLU A 141 1.57 32.61 -5.34
N LYS A 142 1.80 31.97 -4.21
CA LYS A 142 0.74 31.52 -3.32
C LYS A 142 0.49 32.52 -2.19
N VAL A 143 -0.75 32.55 -1.68
CA VAL A 143 -1.12 33.31 -0.48
C VAL A 143 -0.32 32.78 0.73
N ALA A 144 0.24 33.66 1.55
CA ALA A 144 0.84 33.30 2.81
C ALA A 144 -0.19 33.31 3.94
N PHE A 145 -0.18 32.29 4.77
CA PHE A 145 -1.06 32.11 5.92
C PHE A 145 -0.23 32.31 7.20
N SER A 146 -0.79 33.02 8.19
CA SER A 146 -0.12 33.25 9.47
C SER A 146 0.01 31.99 10.35
N HIS A 147 -0.72 30.95 10.03
CA HIS A 147 -0.71 29.66 10.75
C HIS A 147 -0.77 28.53 9.75
N GLU A 148 -0.03 27.46 10.05
CA GLU A 148 -0.18 26.18 9.35
C GLU A 148 -1.47 25.50 9.82
N SER A 149 -1.86 24.44 9.09
CA SER A 149 -2.97 23.57 9.52
C SER A 149 -2.68 23.04 10.93
N GLN A 150 -3.69 22.96 11.77
CA GLN A 150 -3.50 22.52 13.15
C GLN A 150 -4.82 22.24 13.86
N VAL A 151 -4.69 21.51 14.96
CA VAL A 151 -5.76 21.36 15.94
C VAL A 151 -5.86 22.66 16.76
N ILE A 152 -7.10 23.10 17.04
CA ILE A 152 -7.37 24.24 17.91
C ILE A 152 -8.32 23.87 19.06
N THR A 153 -8.06 24.41 20.24
CA THR A 153 -8.92 24.26 21.43
C THR A 153 -9.75 25.50 21.72
N GLY A 154 -9.33 26.65 21.17
CA GLY A 154 -9.96 27.97 21.34
C GLY A 154 -10.30 28.61 20.00
N GLN A 155 -10.49 29.94 20.02
CA GLN A 155 -10.61 30.75 18.82
C GLN A 155 -9.21 31.09 18.29
N LEU A 156 -9.05 31.07 16.96
CA LEU A 156 -7.82 31.48 16.26
C LEU A 156 -8.16 32.59 15.26
N ASN A 157 -7.33 33.64 15.17
CA ASN A 157 -7.45 34.70 14.18
C ASN A 157 -6.41 34.47 13.07
N LEU A 158 -6.86 34.07 11.90
CA LEU A 158 -6.03 33.78 10.75
C LEU A 158 -5.81 35.02 9.89
N THR A 159 -4.55 35.36 9.65
CA THR A 159 -4.16 36.45 8.75
C THR A 159 -3.61 35.86 7.45
N LEU A 160 -4.04 36.46 6.33
CA LEU A 160 -3.55 36.14 4.99
C LEU A 160 -2.74 37.33 4.47
N THR A 161 -1.61 37.04 3.82
CA THR A 161 -0.75 38.05 3.20
C THR A 161 -0.34 37.66 1.80
N THR A 162 0.03 38.63 0.98
CA THR A 162 0.53 38.42 -0.38
C THR A 162 1.92 39.02 -0.53
N PRO A 163 2.88 38.30 -1.15
CA PRO A 163 4.18 38.88 -1.51
C PRO A 163 4.12 39.77 -2.75
N VAL A 164 2.99 39.73 -3.52
CA VAL A 164 2.88 40.41 -4.82
C VAL A 164 2.09 41.71 -4.70
N PRO A 165 2.70 42.88 -4.92
CA PRO A 165 1.99 44.15 -4.91
C PRO A 165 0.87 44.23 -5.96
N GLY A 166 -0.24 44.87 -5.62
CA GLY A 166 -1.36 45.07 -6.54
C GLY A 166 -2.26 43.86 -6.75
N THR A 167 -2.04 42.78 -6.01
CA THR A 167 -2.94 41.62 -6.03
C THR A 167 -4.03 41.71 -4.97
N THR A 168 -5.14 41.06 -5.23
CA THR A 168 -6.25 40.87 -4.27
C THR A 168 -6.25 39.44 -3.78
N ILE A 169 -6.29 39.22 -2.46
CA ILE A 169 -6.47 37.89 -1.90
C ILE A 169 -7.95 37.54 -1.92
N ARG A 170 -8.28 36.43 -2.58
CA ARG A 170 -9.62 35.82 -2.55
C ARG A 170 -9.55 34.55 -1.72
N TYR A 171 -10.56 34.33 -0.89
CA TYR A 171 -10.64 33.12 -0.08
C TYR A 171 -12.07 32.55 -0.01
N THR A 172 -12.15 31.28 0.31
CA THR A 172 -13.41 30.59 0.58
C THR A 172 -13.23 29.66 1.80
N THR A 173 -14.35 29.40 2.48
CA THR A 173 -14.44 28.36 3.52
C THR A 173 -15.42 27.26 3.10
N ASP A 174 -15.93 27.32 1.88
CA ASP A 174 -16.80 26.28 1.31
C ASP A 174 -15.95 25.18 0.68
N VAL A 175 -15.88 24.04 1.34
CA VAL A 175 -15.13 22.84 0.92
C VAL A 175 -15.99 21.81 0.21
N THR A 176 -17.31 22.08 0.08
CA THR A 176 -18.27 21.09 -0.42
C THR A 176 -18.75 21.38 -1.82
N SER A 177 -18.65 22.62 -2.27
CA SER A 177 -19.12 23.07 -3.59
C SER A 177 -18.03 22.93 -4.65
N SER A 178 -18.41 22.45 -5.82
CA SER A 178 -17.57 22.51 -7.04
C SER A 178 -17.42 23.95 -7.58
N ASN A 179 -18.29 24.87 -7.14
CA ASN A 179 -18.22 26.28 -7.48
C ASN A 179 -18.38 27.13 -6.21
N PRO A 180 -17.31 27.22 -5.38
CA PRO A 180 -17.39 27.88 -4.09
C PRO A 180 -17.52 29.39 -4.23
N THR A 181 -18.21 30.02 -3.26
CA THR A 181 -18.28 31.47 -3.17
C THR A 181 -16.99 32.06 -2.67
N TRP A 182 -16.30 32.85 -3.51
CA TRP A 182 -15.08 33.55 -3.19
C TRP A 182 -15.33 34.91 -2.55
N ARG A 183 -14.68 35.18 -1.42
CA ARG A 183 -14.74 36.45 -0.68
C ARG A 183 -13.42 37.20 -0.81
N THR A 184 -13.46 38.53 -0.82
CA THR A 184 -12.26 39.36 -0.75
C THR A 184 -11.75 39.42 0.69
N TYR A 185 -10.47 39.14 0.90
CA TYR A 185 -9.85 39.24 2.20
C TYR A 185 -9.53 40.71 2.54
N ASN A 186 -10.12 41.22 3.64
CA ASN A 186 -9.92 42.60 4.10
C ASN A 186 -9.59 42.68 5.58
N ARG A 187 -9.71 41.61 6.33
CA ARG A 187 -9.45 41.56 7.78
C ARG A 187 -9.18 40.10 8.22
N PRO A 188 -8.54 39.85 9.38
CA PRO A 188 -8.31 38.53 9.91
C PRO A 188 -9.61 37.71 9.98
N ILE A 189 -9.49 36.42 9.59
CA ILE A 189 -10.59 35.45 9.61
C ILE A 189 -10.63 34.84 11.02
N SER A 190 -11.76 34.99 11.70
CA SER A 190 -11.92 34.39 13.04
C SER A 190 -12.39 32.94 12.89
N ILE A 191 -11.51 32.00 13.24
CA ILE A 191 -11.77 30.55 13.23
C ILE A 191 -12.28 30.15 14.62
N ARG A 192 -13.51 29.64 14.70
CA ARG A 192 -14.16 29.24 15.95
C ARG A 192 -14.71 27.83 15.93
N GLU A 193 -14.78 27.22 14.76
CA GLU A 193 -15.25 25.87 14.49
C GLU A 193 -14.28 25.22 13.48
N THR A 194 -14.37 23.91 13.28
CA THR A 194 -13.59 23.24 12.23
C THR A 194 -13.78 23.91 10.88
N THR A 195 -12.70 24.45 10.33
CA THR A 195 -12.74 25.29 9.13
C THR A 195 -11.53 25.01 8.23
N ARG A 196 -11.78 24.75 6.95
CA ARG A 196 -10.77 24.86 5.90
C ARG A 196 -10.88 26.23 5.25
N VAL A 197 -9.77 26.93 5.15
CA VAL A 197 -9.66 28.19 4.40
C VAL A 197 -8.82 27.91 3.18
N THR A 198 -9.40 28.05 1.98
CA THR A 198 -8.69 27.99 0.71
C THR A 198 -8.57 29.40 0.15
N ALA A 199 -7.39 29.78 -0.32
CA ALA A 199 -7.12 31.13 -0.81
C ALA A 199 -6.27 31.11 -2.08
N ARG A 200 -6.43 32.17 -2.90
CA ARG A 200 -5.63 32.44 -4.08
C ARG A 200 -5.42 33.94 -4.28
N LEU A 201 -4.47 34.27 -5.12
CA LEU A 201 -4.25 35.64 -5.57
C LEU A 201 -5.05 35.91 -6.84
N GLU A 202 -5.58 37.13 -6.99
CA GLU A 202 -6.21 37.61 -8.22
C GLU A 202 -5.65 39.00 -8.56
N GLN A 203 -5.43 39.27 -9.85
CA GLN A 203 -5.01 40.55 -10.39
C GLN A 203 -5.67 40.78 -11.74
N ALA A 204 -6.11 42.01 -12.02
CA ALA A 204 -6.74 42.35 -13.29
C ALA A 204 -5.79 42.04 -14.47
N GLY A 205 -6.29 41.35 -15.47
CA GLY A 205 -5.53 40.96 -16.68
C GLY A 205 -4.60 39.76 -16.50
N LYS A 206 -4.66 39.06 -15.35
CA LYS A 206 -3.94 37.81 -15.10
C LYS A 206 -4.90 36.69 -14.72
N GLU A 207 -4.49 35.46 -15.05
CA GLU A 207 -5.18 34.27 -14.53
C GLU A 207 -4.97 34.17 -13.00
N PRO A 208 -5.96 33.65 -12.26
CA PRO A 208 -5.85 33.47 -10.83
C PRO A 208 -4.64 32.62 -10.44
N GLY A 209 -4.01 32.94 -9.33
CA GLY A 209 -2.90 32.20 -8.78
C GLY A 209 -3.27 30.82 -8.23
N PRO A 210 -2.26 29.99 -7.94
CA PRO A 210 -2.46 28.65 -7.39
C PRO A 210 -3.24 28.69 -6.07
N LEU A 211 -4.03 27.65 -5.85
CA LEU A 211 -4.74 27.45 -4.60
C LEU A 211 -3.76 27.11 -3.47
N ARG A 212 -4.01 27.64 -2.29
CA ARG A 212 -3.38 27.20 -1.05
C ARG A 212 -4.44 27.12 0.03
N ASP A 213 -4.42 26.05 0.81
CA ASP A 213 -5.37 25.87 1.89
C ASP A 213 -4.70 25.56 3.23
N ARG A 214 -5.44 25.87 4.30
CA ARG A 214 -5.14 25.47 5.67
C ARG A 214 -6.42 25.05 6.36
N THR A 215 -6.33 23.99 7.14
CA THR A 215 -7.46 23.44 7.89
C THR A 215 -7.20 23.55 9.39
N PHE A 216 -8.20 23.99 10.12
CA PHE A 216 -8.17 24.14 11.56
C PHE A 216 -9.24 23.23 12.14
N ILE A 217 -8.82 22.17 12.84
CA ILE A 217 -9.72 21.18 13.45
C ILE A 217 -10.01 21.60 14.89
N LYS A 218 -11.26 21.94 15.17
CA LYS A 218 -11.68 22.33 16.51
C LYS A 218 -11.95 21.13 17.38
N LEU A 219 -11.25 21.04 18.53
CA LEU A 219 -11.52 20.06 19.55
C LEU A 219 -12.62 20.52 20.50
N GLY A 220 -13.53 19.64 20.81
CA GLY A 220 -14.53 19.79 21.87
C GLY A 220 -13.86 19.64 23.25
N SER A 221 -14.58 20.11 24.28
CA SER A 221 -14.11 20.08 25.67
C SER A 221 -13.75 18.65 26.11
N GLY A 222 -12.59 18.51 26.72
CA GLY A 222 -12.08 17.23 27.26
C GLY A 222 -11.25 16.42 26.26
N MET A 223 -11.28 16.75 24.97
CA MET A 223 -10.47 16.05 23.97
C MET A 223 -8.97 16.26 24.17
N GLU A 224 -8.58 17.39 24.72
CA GLU A 224 -7.20 17.70 25.10
C GLU A 224 -6.63 16.77 26.18
N ASN A 225 -7.50 16.07 26.90
CA ASN A 225 -7.13 15.10 27.94
C ASN A 225 -7.07 13.66 27.44
N VAL A 226 -7.45 13.41 26.21
CA VAL A 226 -7.40 12.06 25.62
C VAL A 226 -5.94 11.60 25.52
N ARG A 227 -5.69 10.37 25.99
CA ARG A 227 -4.38 9.70 25.90
C ARG A 227 -4.58 8.27 25.42
N SER A 228 -3.77 7.86 24.46
CA SER A 228 -3.77 6.50 23.93
C SER A 228 -2.33 5.97 23.79
N ASN A 229 -2.15 4.69 24.12
CA ASN A 229 -0.91 3.97 23.81
C ASN A 229 -0.90 3.40 22.38
N LEU A 230 -1.84 3.82 21.55
CA LEU A 230 -1.85 3.60 20.10
C LEU A 230 -1.86 4.95 19.39
N PRO A 231 -1.32 5.03 18.17
CA PRO A 231 -1.50 6.18 17.30
C PRO A 231 -2.96 6.61 17.19
N LEU A 232 -3.18 7.91 17.07
CA LEU A 232 -4.49 8.50 16.85
C LEU A 232 -4.66 8.94 15.40
N ILE A 233 -5.80 8.62 14.83
CA ILE A 233 -6.23 9.15 13.53
C ILE A 233 -7.49 9.98 13.78
N ILE A 234 -7.46 11.25 13.43
CA ILE A 234 -8.59 12.17 13.49
C ILE A 234 -8.93 12.57 12.07
N VAL A 235 -10.17 12.31 11.66
CA VAL A 235 -10.65 12.68 10.32
C VAL A 235 -11.89 13.54 10.45
N ASP A 236 -11.90 14.68 9.75
CA ASP A 236 -13.08 15.52 9.57
C ASP A 236 -13.56 15.44 8.12
N SER A 237 -14.83 15.11 7.94
CA SER A 237 -15.46 14.96 6.63
C SER A 237 -16.27 16.19 6.21
N PHE A 238 -16.17 17.32 6.90
CA PHE A 238 -16.88 18.56 6.61
C PHE A 238 -18.40 18.36 6.45
N ARG A 239 -19.02 17.74 7.47
CA ARG A 239 -20.47 17.44 7.52
C ARG A 239 -20.97 16.38 6.54
N ARG A 240 -20.07 15.60 5.91
CA ARG A 240 -20.48 14.51 5.02
C ARG A 240 -20.59 13.20 5.79
N ASN A 241 -21.72 12.53 5.66
CA ASN A 241 -21.96 11.23 6.26
C ASN A 241 -21.34 10.12 5.38
N LEU A 242 -20.07 9.80 5.59
CA LEU A 242 -19.38 8.74 4.87
C LEU A 242 -19.98 7.35 5.14
N ASP A 243 -20.47 7.10 6.35
CA ASP A 243 -21.01 5.80 6.78
C ASP A 243 -22.33 5.44 6.07
N GLY A 244 -23.07 6.45 5.61
CA GLY A 244 -24.32 6.27 4.88
C GLY A 244 -24.13 5.96 3.38
N GLU A 245 -22.92 6.06 2.86
CA GLU A 245 -22.63 5.76 1.46
C GLU A 245 -22.44 4.25 1.29
N SER A 246 -23.19 3.66 0.36
CA SER A 246 -23.05 2.24 0.03
C SER A 246 -21.70 1.98 -0.66
N SER A 247 -20.95 1.02 -0.15
CA SER A 247 -19.71 0.56 -0.80
C SER A 247 -19.95 -0.49 -1.89
N ALA A 248 -21.22 -0.85 -2.16
CA ALA A 248 -21.56 -1.81 -3.20
C ALA A 248 -20.98 -1.42 -4.57
N ASN A 249 -20.51 -0.19 -4.68
CA ASN A 249 -19.83 0.35 -5.83
C ASN A 249 -18.42 0.83 -5.40
N SER A 250 -17.38 0.07 -5.71
CA SER A 250 -15.99 0.52 -5.59
C SER A 250 -15.68 1.77 -6.43
N GLN A 251 -16.62 2.17 -7.28
CA GLN A 251 -16.60 3.36 -8.11
C GLN A 251 -17.12 4.62 -7.42
N ASN A 252 -17.65 4.54 -6.18
CA ASN A 252 -18.01 5.75 -5.47
C ASN A 252 -16.75 6.62 -5.29
N PRO A 253 -16.77 7.88 -5.73
CA PRO A 253 -15.61 8.76 -5.59
C PRO A 253 -15.27 8.92 -4.11
N LYS A 254 -13.98 8.99 -3.81
CA LYS A 254 -13.54 9.37 -2.47
C LYS A 254 -14.05 10.78 -2.16
N ARG A 255 -14.48 11.01 -0.94
CA ARG A 255 -15.00 12.31 -0.49
C ARG A 255 -13.87 13.10 0.15
N PRO A 256 -13.76 14.41 -0.13
CA PRO A 256 -12.78 15.26 0.51
C PRO A 256 -12.91 15.23 2.03
N VAL A 257 -11.78 14.98 2.70
CA VAL A 257 -11.65 15.00 4.15
C VAL A 257 -10.36 15.75 4.55
N HIS A 258 -10.20 15.97 5.83
CA HIS A 258 -8.92 16.35 6.42
C HIS A 258 -8.52 15.29 7.44
N GLY A 259 -7.30 14.76 7.32
CA GLY A 259 -6.75 13.74 8.20
C GLY A 259 -5.61 14.30 9.04
N ILE A 260 -5.59 13.91 10.31
CA ILE A 260 -4.52 14.18 11.27
C ILE A 260 -4.11 12.82 11.84
N PHE A 261 -2.85 12.46 11.65
CA PHE A 261 -2.26 11.19 12.07
C PHE A 261 -1.17 11.50 13.10
N ILE A 262 -1.37 11.05 14.32
CA ILE A 262 -0.51 11.37 15.47
C ILE A 262 0.08 10.06 15.98
N ASP A 263 1.39 9.93 15.87
CA ASP A 263 2.07 8.75 16.41
C ASP A 263 2.20 8.85 17.93
N VAL A 264 2.56 7.73 18.52
CA VAL A 264 2.87 7.63 19.95
C VAL A 264 4.20 8.31 20.21
N ASP A 265 4.21 9.26 21.12
CA ASP A 265 5.44 9.91 21.58
C ASP A 265 6.39 8.87 22.22
N SER A 266 7.66 8.92 21.83
CA SER A 266 8.67 7.91 22.23
C SER A 266 8.97 7.91 23.73
N ASP A 267 8.85 9.05 24.38
CA ASP A 267 9.24 9.22 25.78
C ASP A 267 8.09 8.84 26.73
N SER A 268 6.88 9.28 26.41
CA SER A 268 5.68 8.99 27.21
C SER A 268 5.02 7.65 26.88
N GLY A 269 5.23 7.13 25.67
CA GLY A 269 4.52 5.97 25.14
C GLY A 269 3.03 6.24 24.86
N LEU A 270 2.63 7.52 24.73
CA LEU A 270 1.23 7.92 24.56
C LEU A 270 1.09 8.92 23.39
N ALA A 271 -0.06 8.94 22.77
CA ALA A 271 -0.49 9.95 21.81
C ALA A 271 -1.66 10.75 22.36
N SER A 272 -1.70 12.05 22.03
CA SER A 272 -2.78 12.98 22.37
C SER A 272 -3.25 13.75 21.13
N PRO A 273 -4.53 14.14 21.02
CA PRO A 273 -5.03 14.96 19.93
C PRO A 273 -4.34 16.35 19.78
N THR A 274 -3.59 16.76 20.79
CA THR A 274 -2.84 18.04 20.82
C THR A 274 -1.35 17.90 20.52
N ASP A 275 -0.86 16.68 20.30
CA ASP A 275 0.54 16.43 19.97
C ASP A 275 0.80 16.80 18.50
N LEU A 276 2.07 16.98 18.15
CA LEU A 276 2.48 17.23 16.78
C LEU A 276 2.12 15.98 15.92
N PRO A 277 1.43 16.17 14.81
CA PRO A 277 1.09 15.07 13.94
C PRO A 277 2.30 14.57 13.14
N ASP A 278 2.35 13.27 12.91
CA ASP A 278 3.25 12.64 11.95
C ASP A 278 2.84 13.01 10.51
N PHE A 279 1.54 13.09 10.26
CA PHE A 279 0.96 13.62 9.03
C PHE A 279 -0.29 14.45 9.34
N GLU A 280 -0.42 15.59 8.67
CA GLU A 280 -1.64 16.38 8.62
C GLU A 280 -1.86 16.90 7.21
N GLY A 281 -3.07 16.67 6.66
CA GLY A 281 -3.33 17.13 5.31
C GLY A 281 -4.72 16.79 4.76
N ARG A 282 -4.91 17.23 3.53
CA ARG A 282 -6.07 16.85 2.72
C ARG A 282 -6.03 15.37 2.38
N GLY A 283 -7.19 14.82 2.18
CA GLY A 283 -7.33 13.48 1.63
C GLY A 283 -8.70 13.20 1.08
N GLY A 284 -8.81 12.06 0.43
CA GLY A 284 -10.05 11.46 -0.02
C GLY A 284 -10.37 10.23 0.81
N MET A 285 -11.63 10.07 1.23
CA MET A 285 -12.05 8.93 2.03
C MET A 285 -13.37 8.35 1.54
N ARG A 286 -13.48 7.03 1.55
CA ARG A 286 -14.73 6.30 1.27
C ARG A 286 -14.80 5.00 2.05
N VAL A 287 -16.02 4.50 2.29
CA VAL A 287 -16.23 3.15 2.81
C VAL A 287 -15.74 2.13 1.79
N ARG A 288 -15.07 1.08 2.27
CA ARG A 288 -14.57 -0.03 1.44
C ARG A 288 -15.03 -1.39 1.95
N GLY A 289 -14.80 -2.40 1.10
CA GLY A 289 -15.09 -3.80 1.36
C GLY A 289 -16.46 -4.21 0.83
N GLN A 290 -16.57 -5.44 0.31
CA GLN A 290 -17.84 -5.93 -0.22
C GLN A 290 -18.79 -6.32 0.93
N THR A 291 -18.48 -7.38 1.65
CA THR A 291 -19.30 -7.86 2.75
C THR A 291 -19.18 -6.97 3.99
N SER A 292 -17.97 -6.54 4.33
CA SER A 292 -17.68 -5.73 5.52
C SER A 292 -18.27 -4.32 5.49
N SER A 293 -18.61 -3.82 4.31
CA SER A 293 -19.33 -2.54 4.21
C SER A 293 -20.74 -2.58 4.83
N GLY A 294 -21.31 -3.77 4.97
CA GLY A 294 -22.57 -3.97 5.69
C GLY A 294 -22.46 -3.90 7.21
N PHE A 295 -21.24 -3.98 7.77
CA PHE A 295 -21.05 -3.92 9.22
C PHE A 295 -21.27 -2.52 9.78
N ALA A 296 -21.66 -2.45 11.06
CA ALA A 296 -21.86 -1.18 11.76
C ALA A 296 -20.55 -0.39 11.88
N LYS A 297 -19.43 -1.06 12.17
CA LYS A 297 -18.09 -0.48 12.17
C LYS A 297 -17.52 -0.56 10.76
N LYS A 298 -17.54 0.56 10.07
CA LYS A 298 -17.07 0.66 8.68
C LYS A 298 -15.55 0.66 8.60
N GLN A 299 -15.00 0.11 7.53
CA GLN A 299 -13.60 0.30 7.14
C GLN A 299 -13.53 1.25 5.94
N TYR A 300 -12.36 1.90 5.79
CA TYR A 300 -12.22 2.97 4.82
C TYR A 300 -10.98 2.80 3.94
N SER A 301 -11.08 3.23 2.69
CA SER A 301 -9.92 3.66 1.92
C SER A 301 -9.67 5.13 2.24
N PHE A 302 -8.43 5.46 2.48
CA PHE A 302 -7.96 6.83 2.66
C PHE A 302 -6.86 7.10 1.65
N GLU A 303 -6.87 8.30 1.07
CA GLU A 303 -5.88 8.74 0.08
C GLU A 303 -5.41 10.13 0.46
N THR A 304 -4.12 10.34 0.43
CA THR A 304 -3.51 11.64 0.71
C THR A 304 -3.50 12.49 -0.55
N TRP A 305 -3.96 13.73 -0.44
CA TRP A 305 -4.10 14.68 -1.54
C TRP A 305 -3.33 15.95 -1.31
N ASP A 306 -2.93 16.56 -2.40
CA ASP A 306 -2.40 17.92 -2.38
C ASP A 306 -3.51 18.99 -2.42
N SER A 307 -3.13 20.27 -2.69
CA SER A 307 -4.06 21.41 -2.72
C SER A 307 -5.00 21.37 -3.91
N GLU A 308 -4.62 20.73 -4.98
CA GLU A 308 -5.38 20.57 -6.22
C GLU A 308 -6.35 19.38 -6.14
N GLY A 309 -6.09 18.43 -5.24
CA GLY A 309 -6.88 17.22 -5.03
C GLY A 309 -6.28 16.00 -5.71
N GLU A 310 -5.04 16.13 -6.18
CA GLU A 310 -4.27 15.04 -6.78
C GLU A 310 -3.54 14.22 -5.71
N ASP A 311 -3.14 13.02 -6.05
CA ASP A 311 -2.43 12.09 -5.20
C ASP A 311 -1.13 12.71 -4.68
N LYS A 312 -0.88 12.52 -3.40
CA LYS A 312 0.33 12.99 -2.75
C LYS A 312 0.94 11.86 -1.92
N ASP A 313 2.07 11.37 -2.36
CA ASP A 313 2.84 10.39 -1.60
C ASP A 313 3.39 11.03 -0.32
N VAL A 314 3.20 10.35 0.81
CA VAL A 314 3.67 10.77 2.14
C VAL A 314 4.01 9.55 2.99
N SER A 315 5.01 9.70 3.86
CA SER A 315 5.26 8.74 4.92
C SER A 315 4.28 8.97 6.07
N ILE A 316 3.63 7.92 6.55
CA ILE A 316 2.74 7.95 7.73
C ILE A 316 3.13 6.82 8.67
N PHE A 317 3.33 7.13 9.94
CA PHE A 317 3.70 6.18 10.99
C PHE A 317 4.97 5.37 10.68
N GLY A 318 5.92 6.00 9.95
CA GLY A 318 7.16 5.38 9.52
C GLY A 318 7.01 4.37 8.38
N PHE A 319 5.85 4.33 7.70
CA PHE A 319 5.71 3.55 6.47
C PHE A 319 6.35 4.29 5.30
N PRO A 320 6.89 3.59 4.30
CA PRO A 320 7.36 4.21 3.07
C PRO A 320 6.28 5.05 2.40
N GLU A 321 6.71 6.12 1.73
CA GLU A 321 5.82 7.04 1.04
C GLU A 321 4.81 6.33 0.14
N GLU A 322 3.56 6.81 0.20
CA GLU A 322 2.42 6.31 -0.54
C GLU A 322 1.26 7.31 -0.43
N SER A 323 0.37 7.31 -1.40
CA SER A 323 -0.87 8.07 -1.33
C SER A 323 -2.07 7.25 -0.85
N ASP A 324 -2.10 5.97 -1.14
CA ASP A 324 -3.25 5.06 -0.92
C ASP A 324 -3.13 4.20 0.34
N TRP A 325 -4.02 4.42 1.29
CA TRP A 325 -4.03 3.73 2.58
C TRP A 325 -5.35 3.00 2.86
N VAL A 326 -5.30 2.05 3.78
CA VAL A 326 -6.48 1.36 4.30
C VAL A 326 -6.58 1.56 5.81
N ILE A 327 -7.73 2.03 6.27
CA ILE A 327 -8.09 2.07 7.68
C ILE A 327 -9.05 0.89 7.92
N HIS A 328 -8.46 -0.28 8.19
CA HIS A 328 -9.18 -1.55 8.35
C HIS A 328 -9.90 -1.61 9.69
N ALA A 329 -11.18 -2.02 9.67
CA ALA A 329 -12.02 -2.17 10.85
C ALA A 329 -12.15 -3.64 11.25
N PRO A 330 -11.44 -4.15 12.27
CA PRO A 330 -11.62 -5.50 12.77
C PRO A 330 -12.91 -5.61 13.59
N TYR A 331 -14.06 -5.67 12.92
CA TYR A 331 -15.36 -5.70 13.59
C TYR A 331 -15.78 -7.13 13.97
N SER A 332 -15.78 -8.05 13.00
CA SER A 332 -16.05 -9.47 13.25
C SER A 332 -14.84 -10.20 13.86
N ASP A 333 -13.63 -9.67 13.67
CA ASP A 333 -12.43 -10.12 14.38
C ASP A 333 -12.35 -9.46 15.76
N LYS A 334 -12.93 -10.11 16.76
CA LYS A 334 -12.94 -9.59 18.14
C LYS A 334 -11.60 -9.68 18.87
N SER A 335 -10.61 -10.39 18.30
CA SER A 335 -9.22 -10.32 18.77
C SER A 335 -8.53 -9.03 18.35
N LEU A 336 -9.04 -8.36 17.32
CA LEU A 336 -8.53 -7.14 16.70
C LEU A 336 -7.18 -7.30 15.96
N MET A 337 -6.59 -8.52 15.87
CA MET A 337 -5.19 -8.69 15.45
C MET A 337 -4.93 -9.79 14.40
N ARG A 338 -5.95 -10.52 13.92
CA ARG A 338 -5.74 -11.69 13.04
C ARG A 338 -4.95 -11.36 11.77
N ASN A 339 -5.34 -10.32 11.04
CA ASN A 339 -4.61 -9.88 9.86
C ASN A 339 -3.15 -9.56 10.19
N LYS A 340 -2.90 -8.81 11.27
CA LYS A 340 -1.57 -8.39 11.66
C LYS A 340 -0.64 -9.56 11.95
N ILE A 341 -1.12 -10.57 12.69
CA ILE A 341 -0.34 -11.78 12.99
C ILE A 341 0.12 -12.47 11.71
N VAL A 342 -0.78 -12.63 10.74
CA VAL A 342 -0.45 -13.32 9.49
C VAL A 342 0.50 -12.50 8.62
N TYR A 343 0.29 -11.18 8.53
CA TYR A 343 1.17 -10.32 7.72
C TYR A 343 2.59 -10.26 8.28
N GLU A 344 2.74 -10.22 9.61
CA GLU A 344 4.05 -10.28 10.26
C GLU A 344 4.77 -11.61 9.96
N THR A 345 4.06 -12.75 10.05
CA THR A 345 4.70 -14.04 9.72
C THR A 345 5.08 -14.14 8.24
N SER A 346 4.33 -13.50 7.34
CA SER A 346 4.69 -13.43 5.93
C SER A 346 5.99 -12.65 5.70
N LEU A 347 6.14 -11.50 6.35
CA LEU A 347 7.38 -10.70 6.28
C LEU A 347 8.57 -11.47 6.84
N GLU A 348 8.40 -12.16 7.97
CA GLU A 348 9.46 -12.97 8.58
C GLU A 348 9.86 -14.18 7.71
N MET A 349 8.95 -14.73 6.93
CA MET A 349 9.24 -15.78 5.94
C MET A 349 9.91 -15.25 4.66
N GLY A 350 10.10 -13.91 4.56
CA GLY A 350 10.77 -13.24 3.44
C GLY A 350 9.87 -12.91 2.25
N TYR A 351 8.55 -12.89 2.45
CA TYR A 351 7.60 -12.49 1.41
C TYR A 351 7.08 -11.07 1.63
N PRO A 352 6.78 -10.32 0.56
CA PRO A 352 6.11 -9.05 0.70
C PRO A 352 4.76 -9.24 1.42
N ALA A 353 4.48 -8.38 2.37
CA ALA A 353 3.18 -8.26 2.99
C ALA A 353 2.93 -6.80 3.35
N VAL A 354 1.67 -6.40 3.40
CA VAL A 354 1.31 -5.04 3.76
C VAL A 354 1.69 -4.75 5.22
N ARG A 355 2.36 -3.62 5.45
CA ARG A 355 2.67 -3.16 6.80
C ARG A 355 1.39 -2.76 7.50
N THR A 356 1.35 -2.97 8.81
CA THR A 356 0.16 -2.73 9.61
C THR A 356 0.50 -2.05 10.93
N ARG A 357 -0.34 -1.09 11.35
CA ARG A 357 -0.22 -0.43 12.64
C ARG A 357 -1.58 -0.31 13.32
N PHE A 358 -1.69 -0.74 14.57
CA PHE A 358 -2.90 -0.48 15.35
C PHE A 358 -3.02 1.01 15.60
N CYS A 359 -4.24 1.54 15.52
CA CYS A 359 -4.57 2.92 15.78
C CYS A 359 -5.97 3.06 16.37
N GLU A 360 -6.30 4.22 16.90
CA GLU A 360 -7.66 4.59 17.30
C GLU A 360 -8.17 5.69 16.38
N LEU A 361 -9.39 5.52 15.85
CA LEU A 361 -10.00 6.44 14.90
C LEU A 361 -11.06 7.32 15.58
N TYR A 362 -10.94 8.63 15.36
CA TYR A 362 -12.00 9.62 15.54
C TYR A 362 -12.45 10.12 14.17
N LEU A 363 -13.73 9.98 13.86
CA LEU A 363 -14.30 10.41 12.57
C LEU A 363 -15.46 11.35 12.83
N ASN A 364 -15.21 12.65 12.61
CA ASN A 364 -16.22 13.68 12.68
C ASN A 364 -16.97 13.78 11.33
N THR A 365 -18.28 13.52 11.36
CA THR A 365 -19.16 13.59 10.19
C THR A 365 -20.32 14.57 10.40
N ASN A 366 -20.39 15.22 11.56
CA ASN A 366 -21.52 16.09 11.92
C ASN A 366 -21.19 17.58 11.77
N GLY A 367 -19.92 17.95 11.61
CA GLY A 367 -19.43 19.31 11.44
C GLY A 367 -19.41 20.14 12.71
N GLY A 368 -19.58 19.50 13.87
CA GLY A 368 -19.29 20.10 15.18
C GLY A 368 -17.82 19.98 15.55
N ASP A 369 -17.49 20.33 16.79
CA ASP A 369 -16.18 20.11 17.35
C ASP A 369 -15.91 18.62 17.48
N VAL A 370 -14.67 18.18 17.21
CA VAL A 370 -14.27 16.75 17.40
C VAL A 370 -14.41 16.38 18.87
N SER A 371 -15.14 15.34 19.16
CA SER A 371 -15.53 14.96 20.51
C SER A 371 -15.39 13.46 20.76
N ALA A 372 -15.59 13.03 21.99
CA ALA A 372 -15.63 11.61 22.34
C ALA A 372 -16.74 10.82 21.60
N ALA A 373 -17.80 11.49 21.09
CA ALA A 373 -18.85 10.85 20.30
C ALA A 373 -18.36 10.42 18.91
N ASP A 374 -17.29 11.03 18.41
CA ASP A 374 -16.69 10.73 17.11
C ASP A 374 -15.73 9.54 17.15
N TYR A 375 -15.48 9.00 18.36
CA TYR A 375 -14.65 7.81 18.53
C TYR A 375 -15.25 6.59 17.81
N ARG A 376 -14.46 5.96 16.93
CA ARG A 376 -14.86 4.79 16.14
C ARG A 376 -14.21 3.49 16.61
N GLY A 377 -13.29 3.53 17.56
CA GLY A 377 -12.64 2.34 18.14
C GLY A 377 -11.24 2.08 17.58
N VAL A 378 -10.77 0.86 17.84
CA VAL A 378 -9.47 0.37 17.35
C VAL A 378 -9.58 -0.01 15.88
N TYR A 379 -8.64 0.45 15.08
CA TYR A 379 -8.47 0.13 13.66
C TYR A 379 -7.06 -0.39 13.41
N VAL A 380 -6.86 -0.90 12.21
CA VAL A 380 -5.53 -1.24 11.70
C VAL A 380 -5.27 -0.34 10.49
N PHE A 381 -4.35 0.61 10.64
CA PHE A 381 -3.82 1.37 9.52
C PHE A 381 -2.87 0.49 8.72
N MET A 382 -3.03 0.42 7.41
CA MET A 382 -2.28 -0.51 6.58
C MET A 382 -2.15 -0.04 5.14
N GLU A 383 -1.15 -0.57 4.47
CA GLU A 383 -0.90 -0.38 3.04
C GLU A 383 -1.90 -1.16 2.18
N LYS A 384 -1.89 -0.90 0.88
CA LYS A 384 -2.45 -1.78 -0.16
C LYS A 384 -1.36 -2.67 -0.76
N ILE A 385 -1.78 -3.75 -1.41
CA ILE A 385 -0.88 -4.51 -2.29
C ILE A 385 -0.66 -3.68 -3.55
N LYS A 386 0.56 -3.22 -3.74
CA LYS A 386 1.02 -2.45 -4.90
C LYS A 386 2.43 -2.86 -5.31
N ARG A 387 2.77 -2.57 -6.54
CA ARG A 387 4.13 -2.63 -7.04
C ARG A 387 4.92 -1.40 -6.56
N ASN A 388 6.01 -1.63 -5.88
CA ASN A 388 6.95 -0.58 -5.45
C ASN A 388 8.21 -1.26 -4.91
N SER A 389 9.38 -0.59 -4.88
CA SER A 389 10.62 -1.10 -4.29
C SER A 389 10.46 -1.54 -2.84
N ASP A 390 9.62 -0.85 -2.09
CA ASP A 390 9.35 -1.11 -0.67
C ASP A 390 8.19 -2.08 -0.40
N ARG A 391 7.48 -2.53 -1.46
CA ARG A 391 6.28 -3.39 -1.40
C ARG A 391 6.48 -4.67 -2.21
N VAL A 392 5.73 -4.88 -3.28
CA VAL A 392 6.01 -5.96 -4.24
C VAL A 392 7.06 -5.45 -5.22
N ASN A 393 8.31 -5.78 -4.97
CA ASN A 393 9.45 -5.28 -5.73
C ASN A 393 9.64 -6.08 -7.03
N ILE A 394 8.88 -5.70 -8.05
CA ILE A 394 8.99 -6.22 -9.42
C ILE A 394 9.12 -5.05 -10.39
N LYS A 395 9.67 -5.33 -11.58
CA LYS A 395 9.77 -4.32 -12.64
C LYS A 395 8.39 -3.79 -13.01
N GLN A 396 8.29 -2.51 -13.29
CA GLN A 396 7.07 -1.91 -13.82
C GLN A 396 6.81 -2.40 -15.24
N LEU A 397 5.54 -2.67 -15.54
CA LEU A 397 5.07 -3.00 -16.89
C LEU A 397 4.33 -1.79 -17.44
N GLU A 398 4.95 -1.10 -18.37
CA GLU A 398 4.40 0.10 -18.98
C GLU A 398 3.47 -0.23 -20.14
N LYS A 399 2.67 0.74 -20.58
CA LYS A 399 1.77 0.56 -21.74
C LYS A 399 2.52 0.19 -23.03
N CYS A 400 3.75 0.63 -23.17
CA CYS A 400 4.59 0.32 -24.32
C CYS A 400 5.30 -1.04 -24.23
N ASP A 401 5.33 -1.67 -23.08
CA ASP A 401 5.95 -2.98 -22.86
C ASP A 401 5.10 -4.13 -23.46
N ASN A 402 4.98 -4.17 -24.77
CA ASN A 402 4.16 -5.16 -25.48
C ASN A 402 4.96 -6.30 -26.10
N ASP A 403 6.28 -6.25 -26.04
CA ASP A 403 7.21 -7.20 -26.66
C ASP A 403 8.15 -7.83 -25.63
N GLN A 404 8.82 -8.92 -26.01
CA GLN A 404 9.85 -9.52 -25.17
C GLN A 404 11.15 -8.68 -25.19
N PRO A 405 11.87 -8.60 -24.05
CA PRO A 405 11.64 -9.32 -22.79
C PRO A 405 10.65 -8.64 -21.85
N SER A 406 10.28 -7.38 -22.07
CA SER A 406 9.54 -6.53 -21.15
C SER A 406 8.17 -7.10 -20.77
N ILE A 407 7.40 -7.58 -21.74
CA ILE A 407 6.05 -8.18 -21.51
C ILE A 407 6.06 -9.40 -20.60
N THR A 408 7.23 -10.00 -20.30
CA THR A 408 7.30 -11.27 -19.56
C THR A 408 7.09 -11.11 -18.05
N GLY A 409 6.88 -9.91 -17.53
CA GLY A 409 6.67 -9.68 -16.09
C GLY A 409 6.34 -8.24 -15.77
N GLY A 410 6.16 -7.96 -14.48
CA GLY A 410 5.59 -6.71 -13.98
C GLY A 410 4.12 -6.88 -13.61
N TYR A 411 3.66 -8.13 -13.46
CA TYR A 411 2.27 -8.43 -13.17
C TYR A 411 2.05 -8.72 -11.70
N ILE A 412 1.00 -8.11 -11.12
CA ILE A 412 0.32 -8.59 -9.91
C ILE A 412 -1.10 -8.95 -10.32
N PHE A 413 -1.56 -10.13 -9.97
CA PHE A 413 -2.91 -10.60 -10.27
C PHE A 413 -3.49 -11.38 -9.10
N LYS A 414 -4.81 -11.52 -9.06
CA LYS A 414 -5.51 -12.14 -7.93
C LYS A 414 -6.64 -13.06 -8.37
N LYS A 415 -6.94 -14.04 -7.54
CA LYS A 415 -8.22 -14.75 -7.52
C LYS A 415 -9.06 -14.17 -6.40
N ASP A 416 -10.17 -13.51 -6.74
CA ASP A 416 -11.03 -12.84 -5.78
C ASP A 416 -12.45 -12.69 -6.32
N LYS A 417 -13.36 -12.17 -5.50
CA LYS A 417 -14.66 -11.70 -6.00
C LYS A 417 -14.42 -10.59 -7.01
N GLY A 418 -14.92 -10.78 -8.23
CA GLY A 418 -14.84 -9.76 -9.27
C GLY A 418 -15.52 -8.46 -8.86
N GLN A 419 -14.87 -7.35 -9.16
CA GLN A 419 -15.45 -6.02 -9.09
C GLN A 419 -15.71 -5.52 -10.51
N SER A 420 -16.69 -4.64 -10.70
CA SER A 420 -17.05 -4.13 -12.02
C SER A 420 -15.94 -3.36 -12.74
N VAL A 421 -14.92 -2.92 -11.99
CA VAL A 421 -13.75 -2.20 -12.50
C VAL A 421 -12.57 -3.13 -12.78
N ASP A 422 -12.59 -4.37 -12.31
CA ASP A 422 -11.47 -5.29 -12.49
C ASP A 422 -11.37 -5.72 -13.96
N VAL A 423 -10.17 -5.62 -14.53
CA VAL A 423 -9.84 -6.28 -15.80
C VAL A 423 -9.58 -7.75 -15.51
N THR A 424 -10.46 -8.61 -16.01
CA THR A 424 -10.44 -10.04 -15.70
C THR A 424 -10.09 -10.88 -16.92
N PHE A 425 -9.58 -12.09 -16.66
CA PHE A 425 -9.37 -13.14 -17.65
C PHE A 425 -9.63 -14.50 -17.00
N ASN A 426 -9.83 -15.55 -17.81
CA ASN A 426 -10.12 -16.90 -17.32
C ASN A 426 -9.11 -17.88 -17.91
N THR A 427 -8.49 -18.68 -17.05
CA THR A 427 -7.63 -19.75 -17.55
C THR A 427 -8.46 -20.75 -18.36
N LYS A 428 -7.89 -21.22 -19.45
CA LYS A 428 -8.63 -22.01 -20.44
C LYS A 428 -8.99 -23.40 -19.95
N ARG A 429 -8.09 -24.03 -19.18
CA ARG A 429 -8.26 -25.43 -18.76
C ARG A 429 -9.09 -25.56 -17.49
N GLU A 430 -8.73 -24.84 -16.45
CA GLU A 430 -9.39 -24.91 -15.14
C GLU A 430 -10.53 -23.90 -15.00
N GLY A 431 -10.60 -22.91 -15.89
CA GLY A 431 -11.63 -21.88 -15.85
C GLY A 431 -11.53 -20.97 -14.64
N HIS A 432 -10.31 -20.78 -14.08
CA HIS A 432 -10.12 -19.85 -12.96
C HIS A 432 -10.28 -18.42 -13.43
N SER A 433 -11.22 -17.72 -12.82
CA SER A 433 -11.35 -16.27 -13.04
C SER A 433 -10.32 -15.54 -12.19
N LEU A 434 -9.45 -14.79 -12.87
CA LEU A 434 -8.37 -14.00 -12.30
C LEU A 434 -8.53 -12.54 -12.69
N ALA A 435 -8.06 -11.63 -11.87
CA ALA A 435 -8.11 -10.20 -12.11
C ALA A 435 -6.71 -9.58 -12.03
N PHE A 436 -6.44 -8.61 -12.91
CA PHE A 436 -5.24 -7.79 -12.83
C PHE A 436 -5.31 -6.87 -11.59
N VAL A 437 -4.17 -6.64 -10.98
CA VAL A 437 -3.95 -5.64 -9.93
C VAL A 437 -2.90 -4.65 -10.40
N GLU A 438 -1.83 -5.14 -11.03
CA GLU A 438 -0.79 -4.38 -11.71
C GLU A 438 -0.44 -5.07 -13.05
N PRO A 439 -0.43 -4.34 -14.15
CA PRO A 439 -1.03 -3.02 -14.29
C PRO A 439 -2.56 -3.11 -14.14
N ASP A 440 -3.19 -2.06 -13.62
CA ASP A 440 -4.66 -2.00 -13.45
C ASP A 440 -5.40 -1.88 -14.79
N GLN A 441 -4.74 -1.30 -15.80
CA GLN A 441 -5.22 -1.15 -17.17
C GLN A 441 -4.22 -1.80 -18.17
N PRO A 442 -4.12 -3.13 -18.21
CA PRO A 442 -3.22 -3.82 -19.12
C PRO A 442 -3.63 -3.63 -20.58
N THR A 443 -2.64 -3.53 -21.47
CA THR A 443 -2.90 -3.57 -22.92
C THR A 443 -3.44 -4.94 -23.32
N GLN A 444 -4.02 -5.03 -24.53
CA GLN A 444 -4.50 -6.32 -25.05
C GLN A 444 -3.34 -7.33 -25.22
N ALA A 445 -2.15 -6.86 -25.61
CA ALA A 445 -0.96 -7.70 -25.74
C ALA A 445 -0.54 -8.28 -24.39
N GLN A 446 -0.47 -7.44 -23.35
CA GLN A 446 -0.12 -7.83 -21.97
C GLN A 446 -1.13 -8.81 -21.38
N LYS A 447 -2.43 -8.54 -21.57
CA LYS A 447 -3.50 -9.45 -21.16
C LYS A 447 -3.38 -10.82 -21.83
N THR A 448 -3.21 -10.84 -23.16
CA THR A 448 -3.05 -12.06 -23.94
C THR A 448 -1.79 -12.83 -23.54
N TRP A 449 -0.71 -12.12 -23.23
CA TRP A 449 0.54 -12.76 -22.82
C TRP A 449 0.38 -13.50 -21.47
N LEU A 450 -0.17 -12.84 -20.46
CA LEU A 450 -0.36 -13.44 -19.11
C LEU A 450 -1.33 -14.62 -19.17
N ASP A 451 -2.45 -14.46 -19.86
CA ASP A 451 -3.44 -15.52 -20.10
C ASP A 451 -2.78 -16.75 -20.76
N SER A 452 -2.09 -16.56 -21.87
CA SER A 452 -1.35 -17.62 -22.58
C SER A 452 -0.24 -18.25 -21.71
N HIS A 453 0.39 -17.48 -20.82
CA HIS A 453 1.42 -18.00 -19.92
C HIS A 453 0.82 -18.93 -18.88
N LEU A 454 -0.33 -18.58 -18.32
CA LEU A 454 -1.06 -19.41 -17.37
C LEU A 454 -1.67 -20.65 -18.05
N ASP A 455 -2.19 -20.52 -19.25
CA ASP A 455 -2.67 -21.66 -20.03
C ASP A 455 -1.56 -22.71 -20.27
N ARG A 456 -0.36 -22.25 -20.63
CA ARG A 456 0.82 -23.14 -20.79
C ARG A 456 1.23 -23.77 -19.45
N PHE A 457 1.14 -23.03 -18.34
CA PHE A 457 1.37 -23.59 -17.02
C PHE A 457 0.36 -24.71 -16.72
N GLU A 458 -0.94 -24.47 -16.90
CA GLU A 458 -1.98 -25.47 -16.66
C GLU A 458 -1.84 -26.68 -17.60
N ASP A 459 -1.58 -26.47 -18.89
CA ASP A 459 -1.35 -27.58 -19.84
C ASP A 459 -0.14 -28.43 -19.44
N THR A 460 0.92 -27.79 -18.92
CA THR A 460 2.10 -28.50 -18.40
C THR A 460 1.75 -29.26 -17.12
N LEU A 461 1.07 -28.61 -16.18
CA LEU A 461 0.70 -29.19 -14.88
C LEU A 461 -0.22 -30.41 -15.04
N TRP A 462 -1.15 -30.39 -16.01
CA TRP A 462 -2.03 -31.50 -16.31
C TRP A 462 -1.46 -32.52 -17.33
N GLY A 463 -0.28 -32.24 -17.87
CA GLY A 463 0.44 -33.12 -18.77
C GLY A 463 0.99 -34.38 -18.08
N SER A 464 1.38 -35.37 -18.86
CA SER A 464 1.95 -36.63 -18.35
C SER A 464 3.34 -36.49 -17.74
N ARG A 465 4.03 -35.39 -17.98
CA ARG A 465 5.39 -35.07 -17.45
C ARG A 465 5.36 -33.83 -16.55
N PHE A 466 4.27 -33.62 -15.82
CA PHE A 466 4.07 -32.42 -15.02
C PHE A 466 5.17 -32.24 -13.95
N ASP A 467 5.65 -33.31 -13.37
CA ASP A 467 6.67 -33.40 -12.33
C ASP A 467 8.13 -33.38 -12.84
N HIS A 468 8.32 -33.38 -14.17
CA HIS A 468 9.67 -33.41 -14.74
C HIS A 468 10.51 -32.20 -14.28
N PRO A 469 11.76 -32.41 -13.75
CA PRO A 469 12.54 -31.35 -13.12
C PRO A 469 12.75 -30.10 -13.97
N THR A 470 12.99 -30.27 -15.29
CA THR A 470 13.32 -29.17 -16.23
C THR A 470 12.22 -28.87 -17.27
N ARG A 471 11.16 -29.67 -17.34
CA ARG A 471 10.08 -29.49 -18.34
C ARG A 471 8.69 -29.47 -17.73
N GLY A 472 8.60 -29.68 -16.41
CA GLY A 472 7.35 -29.67 -15.65
C GLY A 472 6.96 -28.30 -15.15
N TYR A 473 6.00 -28.28 -14.24
CA TYR A 473 5.42 -27.06 -13.65
C TYR A 473 6.44 -26.17 -12.95
N ARG A 474 7.59 -26.73 -12.49
CA ARG A 474 8.66 -26.00 -11.81
C ARG A 474 9.30 -24.90 -12.67
N ASN A 475 9.06 -24.90 -13.98
CA ASN A 475 9.49 -23.80 -14.86
C ASN A 475 8.60 -22.57 -14.77
N PHE A 476 7.37 -22.72 -14.30
CA PHE A 476 6.37 -21.67 -14.29
C PHE A 476 6.19 -21.02 -12.92
N ILE A 477 6.28 -21.80 -11.85
CA ILE A 477 6.00 -21.34 -10.49
C ILE A 477 7.23 -21.43 -9.58
N ASP A 478 7.30 -20.52 -8.63
CA ASP A 478 8.18 -20.64 -7.47
C ASP A 478 7.56 -21.63 -6.48
N VAL A 479 8.11 -22.85 -6.45
CA VAL A 479 7.54 -23.96 -5.69
C VAL A 479 7.46 -23.64 -4.21
N LYS A 480 8.51 -23.00 -3.66
CA LYS A 480 8.54 -22.62 -2.25
C LYS A 480 7.39 -21.68 -1.88
N SER A 481 7.10 -20.68 -2.72
CA SER A 481 6.01 -19.74 -2.44
C SER A 481 4.63 -20.41 -2.47
N PHE A 482 4.43 -21.38 -3.35
CA PHE A 482 3.20 -22.17 -3.38
C PHE A 482 3.05 -23.05 -2.13
N ILE A 483 4.14 -23.67 -1.70
CA ILE A 483 4.18 -24.43 -0.43
C ILE A 483 3.87 -23.51 0.75
N ASP A 484 4.56 -22.39 0.87
CA ASP A 484 4.39 -21.44 1.96
C ASP A 484 2.97 -20.86 2.00
N THR A 485 2.39 -20.54 0.83
CA THR A 485 0.98 -20.10 0.73
C THR A 485 0.00 -21.18 1.20
N HIS A 486 0.22 -22.43 0.81
CA HIS A 486 -0.61 -23.53 1.28
C HIS A 486 -0.50 -23.69 2.79
N ILE A 487 0.71 -23.61 3.33
CA ILE A 487 0.96 -23.68 4.77
C ILE A 487 0.21 -22.55 5.50
N TRP A 488 0.28 -21.28 5.02
CA TRP A 488 -0.45 -20.17 5.63
C TRP A 488 -1.97 -20.40 5.63
N VAL A 489 -2.52 -20.78 4.48
CA VAL A 489 -3.96 -20.98 4.38
C VAL A 489 -4.41 -22.12 5.30
N GLU A 490 -3.67 -23.22 5.35
CA GLU A 490 -4.01 -24.36 6.19
C GLU A 490 -3.72 -24.12 7.67
N LEU A 491 -2.56 -23.57 8.03
CA LEU A 491 -2.23 -23.27 9.42
C LEU A 491 -3.28 -22.36 10.05
N TYR A 492 -3.54 -21.24 9.40
CA TYR A 492 -4.49 -20.27 9.92
C TYR A 492 -5.93 -20.61 9.59
N LYS A 493 -6.16 -21.62 8.76
CA LYS A 493 -7.45 -22.06 8.25
C LYS A 493 -8.27 -20.88 7.75
N ASN A 494 -7.65 -20.12 6.81
CA ASN A 494 -8.31 -19.00 6.17
C ASN A 494 -9.36 -19.50 5.18
N ILE A 495 -10.63 -19.40 5.56
CA ILE A 495 -11.75 -19.95 4.78
C ILE A 495 -12.03 -19.21 3.47
N ASP A 496 -11.41 -18.06 3.24
CA ASP A 496 -11.41 -17.37 1.95
C ASP A 496 -10.20 -17.77 1.09
N GLY A 497 -9.15 -18.31 1.69
CA GLY A 497 -7.96 -18.74 0.98
C GLY A 497 -8.25 -19.73 -0.17
N TYR A 498 -7.35 -19.76 -1.15
CA TYR A 498 -7.45 -20.47 -2.43
C TYR A 498 -8.55 -19.97 -3.37
N ARG A 499 -9.75 -19.75 -2.87
CA ARG A 499 -10.92 -19.36 -3.67
C ARG A 499 -11.10 -17.85 -3.83
N LEU A 500 -10.65 -17.09 -2.86
CA LEU A 500 -10.74 -15.62 -2.78
C LEU A 500 -9.44 -15.05 -2.17
N SER A 501 -9.23 -13.76 -2.35
CA SER A 501 -8.14 -13.00 -1.71
C SER A 501 -6.76 -13.66 -1.87
N SER A 502 -6.57 -14.40 -2.96
CA SER A 502 -5.32 -15.10 -3.30
C SER A 502 -4.58 -14.29 -4.35
N TYR A 503 -3.40 -13.78 -3.98
CA TYR A 503 -2.59 -12.92 -4.82
C TYR A 503 -1.38 -13.66 -5.37
N PHE A 504 -0.98 -13.24 -6.55
CA PHE A 504 0.17 -13.76 -7.26
C PHE A 504 0.91 -12.59 -7.91
N TYR A 505 2.23 -12.72 -8.05
CA TYR A 505 3.00 -11.79 -8.86
C TYR A 505 4.00 -12.50 -9.76
N LYS A 506 4.40 -11.84 -10.82
CA LYS A 506 5.36 -12.35 -11.78
C LYS A 506 6.27 -11.22 -12.29
N ASP A 507 7.53 -11.30 -11.95
CA ASP A 507 8.56 -10.39 -12.47
C ASP A 507 9.10 -10.84 -13.82
N ARG A 508 9.79 -9.93 -14.53
CA ARG A 508 10.40 -10.17 -15.86
C ARG A 508 11.36 -11.35 -15.82
N GLY A 509 11.15 -12.33 -16.69
CA GLY A 509 11.96 -13.53 -16.77
C GLY A 509 11.93 -14.44 -15.54
N ARG A 510 11.11 -14.12 -14.51
CA ARG A 510 10.98 -14.90 -13.28
C ARG A 510 9.74 -15.78 -13.30
N LYS A 511 9.63 -16.65 -12.31
CA LYS A 511 8.49 -17.55 -12.10
C LYS A 511 7.33 -16.83 -11.40
N ILE A 512 6.14 -17.39 -11.47
CA ILE A 512 4.98 -16.93 -10.70
C ILE A 512 5.21 -17.23 -9.23
N VAL A 513 5.02 -16.24 -8.38
CA VAL A 513 5.10 -16.33 -6.92
C VAL A 513 3.69 -16.21 -6.34
N ALA A 514 3.31 -17.14 -5.47
CA ALA A 514 2.05 -17.09 -4.73
C ALA A 514 2.24 -16.23 -3.46
N SER A 515 1.98 -14.95 -3.57
CA SER A 515 2.13 -13.91 -2.54
C SER A 515 1.67 -12.57 -3.16
N PRO A 516 1.34 -11.52 -2.37
CA PRO A 516 1.29 -11.41 -0.91
C PRO A 516 0.06 -12.05 -0.28
N VAL A 517 0.12 -12.29 1.03
CA VAL A 517 -1.05 -12.69 1.82
C VAL A 517 -2.03 -11.53 2.01
N TRP A 518 -3.34 -11.79 1.99
CA TRP A 518 -4.38 -10.78 2.14
C TRP A 518 -5.63 -11.33 2.79
N ASP A 519 -6.30 -10.52 3.64
CA ASP A 519 -7.63 -10.74 4.21
C ASP A 519 -7.79 -12.03 5.05
N TYR A 520 -7.02 -12.11 6.14
CA TYR A 520 -7.03 -13.24 7.10
C TYR A 520 -7.91 -13.00 8.32
N ASN A 521 -8.83 -12.04 8.28
CA ASN A 521 -9.74 -11.73 9.41
C ASN A 521 -10.70 -12.88 9.75
N LEU A 522 -10.96 -13.80 8.81
CA LEU A 522 -11.79 -15.00 8.99
C LEU A 522 -11.02 -16.24 9.45
N SER A 523 -9.73 -16.12 9.68
CA SER A 523 -8.83 -17.20 10.07
C SER A 523 -8.80 -17.44 11.59
N LEU A 524 -7.95 -18.37 12.05
CA LEU A 524 -7.66 -18.63 13.46
C LEU A 524 -8.94 -18.89 14.29
N GLY A 525 -9.82 -19.73 13.76
CA GLY A 525 -11.05 -20.10 14.43
C GLY A 525 -12.12 -19.02 14.48
N ASN A 526 -12.02 -17.97 13.67
CA ASN A 526 -12.98 -16.86 13.70
C ASN A 526 -14.28 -17.15 12.95
N ALA A 527 -14.24 -17.91 11.85
CA ALA A 527 -15.42 -18.16 11.04
C ALA A 527 -16.19 -19.41 11.46
N ASP A 528 -17.54 -19.34 11.45
CA ASP A 528 -18.45 -20.43 11.84
C ASP A 528 -19.01 -21.22 10.63
N TYR A 529 -18.33 -21.18 9.50
CA TYR A 529 -18.68 -21.93 8.31
C TYR A 529 -17.42 -22.52 7.64
N LEU A 530 -17.62 -23.50 6.72
CA LEU A 530 -16.53 -24.27 6.13
C LEU A 530 -15.58 -24.88 7.17
N GLN A 531 -16.12 -25.23 8.34
CA GLN A 531 -15.37 -25.78 9.48
C GLN A 531 -14.21 -24.90 9.96
N GLY A 532 -14.29 -23.57 9.76
CA GLY A 532 -13.24 -22.62 10.16
C GLY A 532 -13.00 -22.58 11.66
N GLU A 533 -14.06 -22.83 12.47
CA GLU A 533 -14.02 -22.86 13.93
C GLU A 533 -13.27 -24.08 14.52
N PHE A 534 -13.10 -25.16 13.71
CA PHE A 534 -12.43 -26.37 14.19
C PHE A 534 -10.94 -26.35 13.91
N PRO A 535 -10.06 -26.62 14.87
CA PRO A 535 -8.62 -26.64 14.65
C PRO A 535 -8.15 -27.86 13.86
N ASN A 536 -8.87 -28.96 13.88
CA ASN A 536 -8.58 -30.18 13.13
C ASN A 536 -9.17 -30.15 11.70
N GLY A 537 -8.71 -31.06 10.83
CA GLY A 537 -9.12 -31.19 9.44
C GLY A 537 -8.49 -30.17 8.51
N TRP A 538 -8.18 -30.60 7.29
CA TRP A 538 -7.66 -29.72 6.24
C TRP A 538 -8.80 -28.85 5.67
N TYR A 539 -8.54 -27.56 5.49
CA TYR A 539 -9.53 -26.66 4.89
C TYR A 539 -9.81 -27.00 3.42
N TYR A 540 -8.77 -27.32 2.65
CA TYR A 540 -8.92 -27.63 1.25
C TYR A 540 -9.92 -28.77 0.97
N THR A 541 -10.15 -29.69 1.93
CA THR A 541 -11.11 -30.78 1.79
C THR A 541 -12.57 -30.32 1.78
N GLN A 542 -12.83 -29.08 2.17
CA GLN A 542 -14.14 -28.44 2.13
C GLN A 542 -14.43 -27.78 0.77
N LEU A 543 -13.44 -27.77 -0.14
CA LEU A 543 -13.51 -27.03 -1.38
C LEU A 543 -13.74 -27.96 -2.58
N SER A 544 -14.47 -27.43 -3.58
CA SER A 544 -14.50 -28.04 -4.92
C SER A 544 -13.15 -27.86 -5.62
N SER A 545 -12.90 -28.64 -6.66
CA SER A 545 -11.67 -28.55 -7.45
C SER A 545 -11.42 -27.14 -8.00
N ASN A 546 -12.48 -26.44 -8.46
CA ASN A 546 -12.37 -25.07 -8.96
C ASN A 546 -12.08 -24.03 -7.88
N ALA A 547 -12.38 -24.34 -6.62
CA ALA A 547 -12.08 -23.47 -5.49
C ALA A 547 -10.66 -23.68 -4.91
N TYR A 548 -10.01 -24.77 -5.33
CA TYR A 548 -8.66 -25.17 -4.89
C TYR A 548 -7.73 -25.31 -6.11
N PRO A 549 -7.32 -24.18 -6.72
CA PRO A 549 -6.61 -24.20 -7.99
C PRO A 549 -5.22 -24.83 -7.87
N TRP A 550 -4.86 -25.67 -8.84
CA TRP A 550 -3.54 -26.25 -9.07
C TRP A 550 -3.03 -27.22 -8.00
N TYR A 551 -3.32 -27.01 -6.71
CA TYR A 551 -2.77 -27.80 -5.60
C TYR A 551 -3.14 -29.28 -5.66
N ASN A 552 -4.37 -29.62 -6.08
CA ASN A 552 -4.75 -31.02 -6.28
C ASN A 552 -3.75 -31.78 -7.17
N ARG A 553 -3.18 -31.10 -8.13
CA ARG A 553 -2.21 -31.68 -9.05
C ARG A 553 -0.79 -31.61 -8.50
N LEU A 554 -0.41 -30.50 -7.85
CA LEU A 554 0.92 -30.33 -7.24
C LEU A 554 1.18 -31.40 -6.17
N PHE A 555 0.22 -31.71 -5.33
CA PHE A 555 0.34 -32.77 -4.31
C PHE A 555 0.41 -34.21 -4.85
N LEU A 556 0.25 -34.43 -6.15
CA LEU A 556 0.53 -35.71 -6.78
C LEU A 556 2.03 -35.89 -7.07
N ASP A 557 2.83 -34.85 -6.98
CA ASP A 557 4.28 -34.93 -7.11
C ASP A 557 4.91 -35.28 -5.73
N PRO A 558 5.55 -36.44 -5.60
CA PRO A 558 6.18 -36.84 -4.34
C PRO A 558 7.23 -35.85 -3.84
N GLU A 559 7.97 -35.21 -4.75
CA GLU A 559 8.98 -34.21 -4.40
C GLU A 559 8.33 -32.94 -3.82
N PHE A 560 7.18 -32.49 -4.35
CA PHE A 560 6.43 -31.39 -3.77
C PHE A 560 5.97 -31.72 -2.34
N VAL A 561 5.50 -32.95 -2.12
CA VAL A 561 5.04 -33.41 -0.80
C VAL A 561 6.21 -33.47 0.21
N ILE A 562 7.39 -33.91 -0.21
CA ILE A 562 8.57 -33.92 0.63
C ILE A 562 8.96 -32.49 1.03
N GLN A 563 9.13 -31.61 0.05
CA GLN A 563 9.46 -30.20 0.29
C GLN A 563 8.42 -29.48 1.16
N TYR A 564 7.14 -29.82 1.02
CA TYR A 564 6.07 -29.26 1.86
C TYR A 564 6.27 -29.61 3.35
N TRP A 565 6.56 -30.88 3.66
CA TRP A 565 6.72 -31.31 5.04
C TRP A 565 8.07 -30.89 5.63
N ASP A 566 9.15 -30.89 4.86
CA ASP A 566 10.43 -30.34 5.27
C ASP A 566 10.27 -28.86 5.63
N ARG A 567 9.57 -28.10 4.79
CA ARG A 567 9.27 -26.69 5.05
C ARG A 567 8.39 -26.48 6.26
N TRP A 568 7.40 -27.34 6.48
CA TRP A 568 6.58 -27.30 7.69
C TRP A 568 7.43 -27.44 8.94
N PHE A 569 8.26 -28.47 9.02
CA PHE A 569 9.09 -28.71 10.19
C PHE A 569 10.15 -27.63 10.40
N GLU A 570 10.76 -27.10 9.35
CA GLU A 570 11.64 -25.94 9.42
C GLU A 570 10.92 -24.74 10.07
N LEU A 571 9.71 -24.44 9.64
CA LEU A 571 8.93 -23.32 10.20
C LEU A 571 8.50 -23.60 11.65
N ARG A 572 8.25 -24.84 12.02
CA ARG A 572 7.93 -25.26 13.40
C ARG A 572 9.10 -25.09 14.37
N GLU A 573 10.34 -25.16 13.89
CA GLU A 573 11.54 -24.87 14.68
C GLU A 573 11.79 -23.36 14.88
N GLY A 574 11.04 -22.50 14.21
CA GLY A 574 11.25 -21.05 14.24
C GLY A 574 9.97 -20.24 14.30
N ILE A 575 9.55 -19.68 13.17
CA ILE A 575 8.46 -18.72 13.08
C ILE A 575 7.13 -19.27 13.62
N PHE A 576 6.85 -20.55 13.40
CA PHE A 576 5.64 -21.23 13.86
C PHE A 576 5.88 -22.11 15.11
N ASP A 577 6.99 -21.90 15.85
CA ASP A 577 7.11 -22.46 17.19
C ASP A 577 5.93 -22.01 18.04
N THR A 578 5.37 -22.93 18.83
CA THR A 578 4.18 -22.65 19.63
C THR A 578 4.42 -21.51 20.61
N GLY A 579 5.58 -21.50 21.28
CA GLY A 579 5.96 -20.44 22.22
C GLY A 579 6.12 -19.08 21.52
N ALA A 580 6.77 -19.04 20.36
CA ALA A 580 6.95 -17.84 19.55
C ALA A 580 5.60 -17.26 19.11
N MET A 581 4.68 -18.11 18.63
CA MET A 581 3.34 -17.68 18.23
C MET A 581 2.51 -17.18 19.40
N MET A 582 2.58 -17.84 20.58
CA MET A 582 1.89 -17.36 21.79
C MET A 582 2.46 -16.02 22.27
N ALA A 583 3.78 -15.85 22.25
CA ALA A 583 4.45 -14.59 22.61
C ALA A 583 4.03 -13.43 21.68
N ARG A 584 3.90 -13.69 20.39
CA ARG A 584 3.40 -12.69 19.41
C ARG A 584 1.99 -12.21 19.77
N ILE A 585 1.08 -13.15 20.05
CA ILE A 585 -0.28 -12.83 20.46
C ILE A 585 -0.28 -12.04 21.77
N ASP A 586 0.53 -12.44 22.76
CA ASP A 586 0.62 -11.75 24.05
C ASP A 586 1.16 -10.33 23.93
N ASN A 587 2.17 -10.10 23.06
CA ASN A 587 2.72 -8.79 22.80
C ASN A 587 1.67 -7.85 22.19
N HIS A 588 0.88 -8.33 21.23
CA HIS A 588 -0.24 -7.54 20.68
C HIS A 588 -1.33 -7.31 21.69
N THR A 589 -1.66 -8.32 22.48
CA THR A 589 -2.68 -8.21 23.54
C THR A 589 -2.30 -7.16 24.58
N ALA A 590 -1.03 -7.11 24.98
CA ALA A 590 -0.55 -6.09 25.93
C ALA A 590 -0.73 -4.66 25.37
N LYS A 591 -0.40 -4.43 24.09
CA LYS A 591 -0.62 -3.15 23.42
C LYS A 591 -2.11 -2.79 23.31
N LEU A 592 -2.96 -3.76 23.06
CA LEU A 592 -4.40 -3.57 22.82
C LEU A 592 -5.24 -3.54 24.10
N ASN A 593 -4.72 -3.86 25.28
CA ASN A 593 -5.51 -4.03 26.51
C ASN A 593 -6.40 -2.81 26.84
N ALA A 594 -5.83 -1.63 26.92
CA ALA A 594 -6.60 -0.41 27.20
C ALA A 594 -7.45 0.04 25.99
N PRO A 595 -6.93 0.07 24.74
CA PRO A 595 -7.72 0.40 23.55
C PRO A 595 -8.89 -0.56 23.31
N ALA A 596 -8.72 -1.86 23.54
CA ALA A 596 -9.80 -2.84 23.39
C ALA A 596 -10.97 -2.55 24.34
N ARG A 597 -10.71 -2.12 25.59
CA ARG A 597 -11.79 -1.69 26.49
C ARG A 597 -12.62 -0.57 25.91
N ARG A 598 -11.96 0.50 25.37
CA ARG A 598 -12.64 1.62 24.72
C ARG A 598 -13.40 1.17 23.47
N ASN A 599 -12.77 0.32 22.65
CA ASN A 599 -13.40 -0.25 21.46
C ASN A 599 -14.69 -1.00 21.79
N PHE A 600 -14.68 -1.86 22.81
CA PHE A 600 -15.85 -2.67 23.17
C PHE A 600 -16.86 -1.92 24.05
N GLN A 601 -16.51 -0.79 24.64
CA GLN A 601 -17.49 0.17 25.17
C GLN A 601 -18.29 0.82 24.03
N ARG A 602 -17.62 1.17 22.93
CA ARG A 602 -18.26 1.74 21.72
C ARG A 602 -19.06 0.69 20.96
N TRP A 603 -18.48 -0.50 20.78
CA TRP A 603 -19.05 -1.63 20.04
C TRP A 603 -19.32 -2.78 20.99
N ARG A 604 -20.55 -2.88 21.49
CA ARG A 604 -20.95 -3.88 22.49
C ARG A 604 -21.23 -5.23 21.83
N ILE A 605 -20.19 -5.84 21.25
CA ILE A 605 -20.28 -7.08 20.47
C ILE A 605 -19.70 -8.31 21.18
N LEU A 606 -18.99 -8.14 22.30
CA LEU A 606 -18.49 -9.27 23.08
C LEU A 606 -19.67 -10.06 23.68
N GLY A 607 -19.55 -11.38 23.62
CA GLY A 607 -20.61 -12.28 24.08
C GLY A 607 -21.78 -12.46 23.11
N ASN A 608 -21.85 -11.69 22.03
CA ASN A 608 -22.92 -11.76 21.02
C ASN A 608 -22.43 -12.43 19.75
N HIS A 609 -23.31 -13.17 19.08
CA HIS A 609 -23.02 -13.65 17.73
C HIS A 609 -22.95 -12.46 16.76
N LEU A 610 -21.91 -12.41 15.98
CA LEU A 610 -21.71 -11.45 14.89
C LEU A 610 -21.14 -12.19 13.68
N TRP A 611 -21.98 -12.45 12.68
CA TRP A 611 -21.53 -13.15 11.49
C TRP A 611 -20.31 -12.45 10.84
N PRO A 612 -19.31 -13.16 10.37
CA PRO A 612 -19.10 -14.61 10.37
C PRO A 612 -18.29 -15.13 11.57
N ASN A 613 -18.18 -14.34 12.64
CA ASN A 613 -17.52 -14.75 13.86
C ASN A 613 -18.25 -15.96 14.44
N ALA A 614 -17.50 -17.02 14.70
CA ALA A 614 -18.06 -18.22 15.25
C ALA A 614 -18.95 -17.93 16.46
N GLN A 615 -20.10 -18.58 16.50
CA GLN A 615 -21.04 -18.41 17.62
C GLN A 615 -20.32 -18.53 18.94
N VAL A 616 -20.90 -17.89 19.96
CA VAL A 616 -20.76 -18.30 21.35
C VAL A 616 -21.35 -19.71 21.43
N TRP A 617 -20.49 -20.67 21.16
CA TRP A 617 -20.91 -22.01 20.79
C TRP A 617 -21.45 -22.75 22.03
N THR A 618 -22.68 -23.21 21.96
CA THR A 618 -23.19 -24.30 22.80
C THR A 618 -23.03 -25.60 22.00
N PRO A 619 -22.06 -26.46 22.30
CA PRO A 619 -21.86 -27.65 21.52
C PRO A 619 -23.03 -28.63 21.64
N PRO A 620 -23.50 -29.20 20.55
CA PRO A 620 -24.31 -30.39 20.60
C PRO A 620 -23.50 -31.68 20.92
N SER A 621 -22.16 -31.63 20.83
CA SER A 621 -21.29 -32.77 21.15
C SER A 621 -19.86 -32.35 21.37
N PRO A 622 -19.04 -33.08 22.14
CA PRO A 622 -17.62 -32.83 22.24
C PRO A 622 -16.98 -33.03 20.85
N LEU A 623 -16.09 -32.11 20.48
CA LEU A 623 -15.31 -32.23 19.24
C LEU A 623 -14.62 -33.61 19.21
N PRO A 624 -14.73 -34.40 18.13
CA PRO A 624 -13.95 -35.62 18.01
C PRO A 624 -12.47 -35.29 18.09
N GLY A 625 -11.78 -35.79 19.13
CA GLY A 625 -10.34 -35.64 19.33
C GLY A 625 -9.89 -34.37 20.06
N SER A 626 -10.81 -33.52 20.55
CA SER A 626 -10.40 -32.37 21.37
C SER A 626 -10.44 -32.72 22.85
N ASP A 627 -9.30 -32.54 23.50
CA ASP A 627 -9.24 -32.52 24.96
C ASP A 627 -10.20 -31.45 25.53
N ARG A 628 -10.76 -31.76 26.68
CA ARG A 628 -11.75 -30.97 27.43
C ARG A 628 -11.34 -29.54 27.79
N ASN A 629 -10.14 -29.12 27.42
CA ASN A 629 -9.55 -27.81 27.73
C ASN A 629 -9.97 -26.65 26.81
N LEU A 630 -10.64 -26.91 25.67
CA LEU A 630 -11.37 -25.89 24.92
C LEU A 630 -12.69 -25.48 25.60
N ALA A 631 -12.93 -25.97 26.81
CA ALA A 631 -14.15 -25.68 27.61
C ALA A 631 -14.30 -24.20 28.00
N GLY A 632 -13.26 -23.36 27.89
CA GLY A 632 -13.36 -21.89 28.01
C GLY A 632 -14.14 -21.22 26.88
N ALA A 633 -14.41 -21.96 25.79
CA ALA A 633 -15.09 -21.45 24.59
C ALA A 633 -16.57 -21.08 24.77
N ARG A 634 -17.19 -21.50 25.88
CA ARG A 634 -18.65 -21.45 26.03
C ARG A 634 -19.25 -20.06 26.21
N ASN A 635 -18.44 -19.04 26.58
CA ASN A 635 -18.95 -17.72 26.85
C ASN A 635 -17.84 -16.67 26.62
N ARG A 636 -17.43 -16.44 25.36
CA ARG A 636 -16.47 -15.38 25.02
C ARG A 636 -17.08 -14.00 25.26
N ARG A 637 -17.24 -13.62 26.54
CA ARG A 637 -17.89 -12.38 26.99
C ARG A 637 -16.90 -11.24 27.21
N SER A 638 -15.61 -11.54 27.24
CA SER A 638 -14.56 -10.56 27.43
C SER A 638 -13.54 -10.61 26.28
N TYR A 639 -12.76 -9.54 26.12
CA TYR A 639 -11.65 -9.50 25.18
C TYR A 639 -10.62 -10.61 25.50
N ARG A 640 -10.37 -10.87 26.79
CA ARG A 640 -9.47 -11.94 27.21
C ARG A 640 -9.98 -13.31 26.75
N ASP A 641 -11.27 -13.59 26.84
CA ASP A 641 -11.83 -14.86 26.39
C ASP A 641 -11.63 -15.06 24.87
N GLU A 642 -11.71 -13.99 24.07
CA GLU A 642 -11.44 -14.04 22.62
C GLU A 642 -9.95 -14.34 22.33
N ILE A 643 -9.03 -13.79 23.14
CA ILE A 643 -7.59 -14.06 23.02
C ILE A 643 -7.29 -15.50 23.45
N ASP A 644 -7.82 -15.94 24.60
CA ASP A 644 -7.59 -17.30 25.10
C ASP A 644 -8.17 -18.35 24.13
N TRP A 645 -9.32 -18.07 23.51
CA TRP A 645 -9.87 -18.89 22.43
C TRP A 645 -8.90 -18.99 21.24
N MET A 646 -8.42 -17.87 20.72
CA MET A 646 -7.51 -17.84 19.57
C MET A 646 -6.21 -18.59 19.88
N LYS A 647 -5.65 -18.42 21.07
CA LYS A 647 -4.44 -19.13 21.52
C LYS A 647 -4.67 -20.63 21.62
N GLY A 648 -5.76 -21.04 22.26
CA GLY A 648 -6.12 -22.46 22.38
C GLY A 648 -6.39 -23.11 21.03
N TRP A 649 -7.08 -22.41 20.13
CA TRP A 649 -7.33 -22.87 18.76
C TRP A 649 -6.02 -23.06 17.99
N LEU A 650 -5.12 -22.05 18.03
CA LEU A 650 -3.86 -22.10 17.31
C LEU A 650 -2.94 -23.21 17.82
N THR A 651 -2.84 -23.38 19.16
CA THR A 651 -2.08 -24.51 19.75
C THR A 651 -2.60 -25.84 19.25
N ALA A 652 -3.92 -26.06 19.35
CA ALA A 652 -4.53 -27.31 18.89
C ALA A 652 -4.36 -27.51 17.36
N ARG A 653 -4.32 -26.42 16.58
CA ARG A 653 -4.09 -26.48 15.13
C ARG A 653 -2.66 -26.91 14.79
N LEU A 654 -1.68 -26.30 15.44
CA LEU A 654 -0.26 -26.66 15.30
C LEU A 654 -0.04 -28.13 15.64
N ASP A 655 -0.52 -28.54 16.82
CA ASP A 655 -0.42 -29.92 17.29
C ASP A 655 -1.09 -30.90 16.31
N TRP A 656 -2.27 -30.53 15.80
CA TRP A 656 -2.99 -31.38 14.84
C TRP A 656 -2.23 -31.55 13.54
N ILE A 657 -1.66 -30.45 12.95
CA ILE A 657 -0.90 -30.54 11.71
C ILE A 657 0.36 -31.40 11.93
N ASP A 658 1.06 -31.26 13.07
CA ASP A 658 2.22 -32.06 13.41
C ASP A 658 1.93 -33.57 13.40
N THR A 659 0.69 -33.97 13.74
CA THR A 659 0.27 -35.38 13.70
C THR A 659 -0.04 -35.91 12.31
N GLN A 660 -0.11 -35.08 11.27
CA GLN A 660 -0.46 -35.51 9.91
C GLN A 660 0.71 -36.13 9.15
N ARG A 661 1.91 -36.00 9.66
CA ARG A 661 3.14 -36.61 9.14
C ARG A 661 4.03 -37.07 10.30
N ASP A 662 4.84 -38.10 10.04
CA ASP A 662 5.90 -38.49 10.99
C ASP A 662 6.96 -37.37 11.08
N ASN A 663 7.37 -37.06 12.30
CA ASN A 663 8.42 -36.10 12.54
C ASN A 663 9.76 -36.55 11.92
N PRO A 664 10.60 -35.66 11.43
CA PRO A 664 11.91 -36.00 10.92
C PRO A 664 12.76 -36.68 11.98
N PRO A 665 13.77 -37.50 11.59
CA PRO A 665 14.70 -38.06 12.52
C PRO A 665 15.45 -36.97 13.32
N VAL A 666 15.70 -37.24 14.60
CA VAL A 666 16.42 -36.33 15.48
C VAL A 666 17.88 -36.72 15.51
N PHE A 667 18.76 -35.76 15.25
CA PHE A 667 20.21 -35.93 15.34
C PHE A 667 20.69 -35.54 16.75
N SER A 668 21.59 -36.32 17.31
CA SER A 668 22.18 -36.05 18.63
C SER A 668 23.10 -34.82 18.65
N ARG A 669 23.44 -34.26 17.50
CA ARG A 669 24.31 -33.08 17.32
C ARG A 669 23.88 -32.33 16.07
N ASP A 670 23.94 -31.01 16.15
CA ASP A 670 23.79 -30.14 14.98
C ASP A 670 25.00 -30.27 14.04
N GLY A 671 24.80 -29.88 12.77
CA GLY A 671 25.87 -29.77 11.79
C GLY A 671 26.94 -28.77 12.23
N GLY A 672 28.22 -29.03 11.89
CA GLY A 672 29.29 -28.12 12.24
C GLY A 672 30.69 -28.74 12.01
N ILE A 673 31.71 -27.97 12.34
CA ILE A 673 33.13 -28.44 12.28
C ILE A 673 33.40 -29.38 13.42
N ILE A 674 33.94 -30.57 13.11
CA ILE A 674 34.38 -31.55 14.10
C ILE A 674 35.89 -31.64 14.12
N SER A 675 36.48 -31.74 15.32
CA SER A 675 37.91 -32.06 15.51
C SER A 675 38.04 -33.50 16.02
N GLY A 676 38.52 -34.39 15.18
CA GLY A 676 38.67 -35.82 15.50
C GLY A 676 37.45 -36.66 15.14
N VAL A 677 37.30 -37.84 15.74
CA VAL A 677 36.16 -38.74 15.51
C VAL A 677 34.97 -38.29 16.32
N ALA A 678 33.81 -38.12 15.65
CA ALA A 678 32.56 -37.85 16.30
C ALA A 678 31.55 -38.97 16.03
N SER A 679 30.82 -39.37 17.07
CA SER A 679 29.68 -40.28 16.92
C SER A 679 28.40 -39.47 16.80
N LEU A 680 27.59 -39.76 15.80
CA LEU A 680 26.29 -39.18 15.57
C LEU A 680 25.21 -40.24 15.79
N LEU A 681 24.29 -39.98 16.71
CA LEU A 681 23.11 -40.82 16.90
C LEU A 681 21.94 -40.17 16.17
N ILE A 682 21.23 -40.96 15.37
CA ILE A 682 20.00 -40.61 14.72
C ILE A 682 18.87 -41.39 15.37
N SER A 683 17.87 -40.72 15.89
CA SER A 683 16.75 -41.35 16.58
C SER A 683 15.42 -41.03 15.89
N ASN A 684 14.46 -41.97 15.99
CA ASN A 684 13.11 -41.78 15.50
C ASN A 684 12.23 -41.24 16.65
N PRO A 685 11.77 -39.98 16.59
CA PRO A 685 10.94 -39.41 17.65
C PRO A 685 9.47 -39.90 17.57
N ASN A 686 9.09 -40.62 16.51
CA ASN A 686 7.71 -41.02 16.29
C ASN A 686 7.36 -42.29 17.07
N THR A 687 6.15 -42.37 17.58
CA THR A 687 5.63 -43.55 18.28
C THR A 687 5.29 -44.70 17.35
N ARG A 688 5.20 -44.46 16.06
CA ARG A 688 4.93 -45.45 15.02
C ARG A 688 6.23 -46.15 14.63
N ARG A 689 6.13 -47.42 14.23
CA ARG A 689 7.28 -48.18 13.74
C ARG A 689 7.71 -47.63 12.38
N GLY A 690 8.81 -46.88 12.33
CA GLY A 690 9.47 -46.37 11.13
C GLY A 690 10.91 -46.83 11.09
N GLN A 691 11.50 -47.01 9.90
CA GLN A 691 12.93 -47.22 9.69
C GLN A 691 13.58 -45.90 9.30
N ILE A 692 14.74 -45.63 9.90
CA ILE A 692 15.54 -44.47 9.54
C ILE A 692 16.47 -44.91 8.40
N TYR A 693 16.44 -44.20 7.31
CA TYR A 693 17.38 -44.32 6.21
C TYR A 693 18.27 -43.08 6.23
N TYR A 694 19.57 -43.28 5.99
CA TYR A 694 20.51 -42.18 5.91
C TYR A 694 21.49 -42.39 4.77
N THR A 695 22.09 -41.31 4.27
CA THR A 695 23.21 -41.35 3.31
C THR A 695 24.32 -40.47 3.84
N THR A 696 25.55 -40.70 3.38
CA THR A 696 26.74 -39.91 3.69
C THR A 696 27.40 -39.31 2.46
N ASP A 697 26.76 -39.45 1.30
CA ASP A 697 27.27 -39.07 -0.01
C ASP A 697 26.50 -37.89 -0.66
N GLY A 698 25.70 -37.17 0.12
CA GLY A 698 25.05 -35.92 -0.27
C GLY A 698 23.75 -36.10 -1.06
#